data_b6be3a372fc27fa17451883c91c73fbf
#
_entry.id   b6be3a372fc27fa17451883c91c73fbf
#
_cell.length_a   1.000
_cell.length_b   1.000
_cell.length_c   1.000
_cell.angle_alpha   90.00
_cell.angle_beta   90.00
_cell.angle_gamma   90.00
#
_symmetry.space_group_name_H-M   'P 1'
#
loop_
_entity.id
_entity.type
_entity.pdbx_description
1 polymer ?
#
loop_
_entity_poly.entity_id
_entity_poly.type
_entity_poly.pdbx_seq_one_letter_code
_entity_poly.pdbx_strand_id
1 'polypeptide(L)'
;MPTKTIALIGNQNCGKTTLFNALTGSNQHVGNFPGVTVEQKSGTIKKHPSIKLVDLPGIYSLTPYTMEEIVSTDFLIKEKPSMIINIIDATSIERNLYLTMQLLELNIPMILALNMMDEVISSGNSIDVEGLQQALGIRVIPLSASKNEGIEELIEAIETTLKENNCSHLDLCSGEIHKAIHSITHLIEDNAVKAKLPKRFAVTKIIEGDKDIIRQLHLDVQQLHIIKHIIEDMEEKEGLDKDAALVDMRYQVIENITRQTVFKEQETAGQVRSEKIDSILTHKYFGIPIFIVVMLMIFFLTFNVIGAPLQSLMEIAVDFIGSTIITFLTNHQVAPWLISLLRDGVIAGVGSVLSFLPLIVVLFFFLSMLEDSGYMARVAFVMDKLLRKIGLSGKSFVPMLIGFGCSVPAIMASRTLSSQRDRKMTIIVTPFMSCSAKLPIYGMIIAAFFSTKAPLVMITIYCIGILVAIFSALLLKAIIFPGDPIPFVMELPSYRIPTAKNVIMHMWEKAKDFLKKAFTIIFIASLLIWFLQSFNFRFEMVTDSSKSILAYIGNKLSFIFAPLGFSDWRLSTSLITGITAKESVVSTLSVLTNSSSPDALYHALNTLLTPASAFAFLTFTVLYMPCVAAFAATKRELGSWLQAILTAGYQTGIAYVVAFIVYHLALLIS
;
A
#
# COMPACT_ATOMS: atom_id res chain seq x y z
N MET A 1 -39.23 -21.56 -14.75
CA MET A 1 -39.43 -20.15 -14.42
C MET A 1 -38.09 -19.46 -14.57
N PRO A 2 -38.00 -18.28 -15.12
CA PRO A 2 -36.72 -17.56 -15.18
C PRO A 2 -36.21 -17.35 -13.75
N THR A 3 -34.96 -17.68 -13.51
CA THR A 3 -34.31 -17.49 -12.21
C THR A 3 -34.15 -16.00 -11.95
N LYS A 4 -34.77 -15.48 -10.86
CA LYS A 4 -34.58 -14.08 -10.44
C LYS A 4 -33.20 -13.95 -9.80
N THR A 5 -32.41 -12.98 -10.26
CA THR A 5 -31.09 -12.70 -9.71
C THR A 5 -31.15 -11.55 -8.71
N ILE A 6 -30.60 -11.75 -7.51
CA ILE A 6 -30.48 -10.74 -6.46
C ILE A 6 -29.00 -10.45 -6.25
N ALA A 7 -28.65 -9.17 -6.15
CA ALA A 7 -27.31 -8.73 -5.80
C ALA A 7 -27.20 -8.48 -4.29
N LEU A 8 -26.23 -9.09 -3.62
CA LEU A 8 -25.85 -8.77 -2.25
C LEU A 8 -24.66 -7.83 -2.29
N ILE A 9 -24.81 -6.63 -1.74
CA ILE A 9 -23.80 -5.59 -1.74
C ILE A 9 -23.72 -4.91 -0.38
N GLY A 10 -22.57 -4.36 -0.04
CA GLY A 10 -22.35 -3.62 1.21
C GLY A 10 -20.89 -3.26 1.40
N ASN A 11 -20.61 -2.52 2.44
CA ASN A 11 -19.27 -2.07 2.77
C ASN A 11 -18.37 -3.25 3.17
N GLN A 12 -17.07 -3.03 3.16
CA GLN A 12 -16.13 -4.02 3.71
C GLN A 12 -16.40 -4.20 5.22
N ASN A 13 -16.34 -5.44 5.68
CA ASN A 13 -16.55 -5.85 7.09
C ASN A 13 -17.97 -5.65 7.66
N CYS A 14 -18.98 -5.33 6.87
CA CYS A 14 -20.38 -5.24 7.33
C CYS A 14 -21.05 -6.61 7.60
N GLY A 15 -20.34 -7.74 7.45
CA GLY A 15 -20.88 -9.07 7.65
C GLY A 15 -21.49 -9.73 6.40
N LYS A 16 -21.20 -9.21 5.19
CA LYS A 16 -21.72 -9.65 3.91
C LYS A 16 -21.53 -11.17 3.67
N THR A 17 -20.32 -11.68 3.83
CA THR A 17 -20.02 -13.12 3.66
C THR A 17 -20.77 -13.99 4.67
N THR A 18 -20.94 -13.52 5.89
CA THR A 18 -21.71 -14.23 6.93
C THR A 18 -23.17 -14.33 6.54
N LEU A 19 -23.76 -13.21 6.08
CA LEU A 19 -25.15 -13.18 5.61
C LEU A 19 -25.34 -14.05 4.36
N PHE A 20 -24.41 -13.99 3.40
CA PHE A 20 -24.44 -14.84 2.20
C PHE A 20 -24.46 -16.33 2.58
N ASN A 21 -23.60 -16.75 3.51
CA ASN A 21 -23.55 -18.13 3.99
C ASN A 21 -24.82 -18.53 4.74
N ALA A 22 -25.41 -17.64 5.52
CA ALA A 22 -26.65 -17.87 6.23
C ALA A 22 -27.83 -18.11 5.26
N LEU A 23 -27.91 -17.30 4.19
CA LEU A 23 -28.97 -17.39 3.18
C LEU A 23 -28.82 -18.56 2.22
N THR A 24 -27.58 -18.90 1.78
CA THR A 24 -27.34 -19.94 0.74
C THR A 24 -26.99 -21.32 1.30
N GLY A 25 -26.38 -21.39 2.49
CA GLY A 25 -25.90 -22.65 3.06
C GLY A 25 -24.76 -23.27 2.26
N SER A 26 -24.87 -24.58 1.95
CA SER A 26 -23.84 -25.33 1.21
C SER A 26 -23.94 -25.20 -0.33
N ASN A 27 -24.96 -24.54 -0.86
CA ASN A 27 -25.20 -24.41 -2.30
C ASN A 27 -24.51 -23.18 -2.87
N GLN A 28 -23.18 -23.20 -2.93
CA GLN A 28 -22.36 -22.06 -3.39
C GLN A 28 -21.51 -22.46 -4.57
N HIS A 29 -21.36 -21.53 -5.53
CA HIS A 29 -20.41 -21.60 -6.62
C HIS A 29 -19.42 -20.46 -6.48
N VAL A 30 -18.13 -20.79 -6.52
CA VAL A 30 -17.02 -19.81 -6.45
C VAL A 30 -16.36 -19.79 -7.82
N GLY A 31 -16.18 -18.60 -8.38
CA GLY A 31 -15.51 -18.35 -9.65
C GLY A 31 -14.95 -16.93 -9.67
N ASN A 32 -14.56 -16.46 -10.84
CA ASN A 32 -14.18 -15.06 -11.01
C ASN A 32 -15.22 -14.33 -11.87
N PHE A 33 -15.37 -13.02 -11.66
CA PHE A 33 -16.15 -12.20 -12.58
C PHE A 33 -15.51 -12.23 -13.98
N PRO A 34 -16.31 -12.21 -15.06
CA PRO A 34 -15.79 -12.31 -16.43
C PRO A 34 -14.72 -11.24 -16.72
N GLY A 35 -13.54 -11.69 -17.19
CA GLY A 35 -12.45 -10.83 -17.62
C GLY A 35 -11.58 -10.19 -16.53
N VAL A 36 -11.81 -10.52 -15.27
CA VAL A 36 -11.07 -9.95 -14.13
C VAL A 36 -10.69 -11.03 -13.09
N THR A 37 -9.75 -10.70 -12.20
CA THR A 37 -9.28 -11.59 -11.13
C THR A 37 -10.08 -11.46 -9.82
N VAL A 38 -11.23 -10.78 -9.86
CA VAL A 38 -12.09 -10.57 -8.69
C VAL A 38 -12.99 -11.80 -8.51
N GLU A 39 -13.01 -12.35 -7.31
CA GLU A 39 -13.78 -13.55 -6.96
C GLU A 39 -15.29 -13.25 -6.97
N GLN A 40 -16.05 -14.12 -7.63
CA GLN A 40 -17.52 -14.11 -7.65
C GLN A 40 -18.05 -15.30 -6.86
N LYS A 41 -18.89 -15.05 -5.86
CA LYS A 41 -19.65 -16.06 -5.17
C LYS A 41 -21.13 -15.97 -5.57
N SER A 42 -21.72 -17.09 -5.91
CA SER A 42 -23.15 -17.14 -6.19
C SER A 42 -23.76 -18.42 -5.61
N GLY A 43 -25.02 -18.35 -5.22
CA GLY A 43 -25.74 -19.49 -4.67
C GLY A 43 -27.25 -19.31 -4.77
N THR A 44 -28.01 -20.33 -4.45
CA THR A 44 -29.48 -20.25 -4.36
C THR A 44 -29.90 -20.07 -2.92
N ILE A 45 -30.94 -19.26 -2.69
CA ILE A 45 -31.48 -19.04 -1.33
C ILE A 45 -32.13 -20.36 -0.83
N LYS A 46 -31.87 -20.71 0.43
CA LYS A 46 -32.49 -21.88 1.10
C LYS A 46 -34.01 -21.84 0.95
N LYS A 47 -34.64 -22.98 0.65
CA LYS A 47 -36.08 -23.12 0.41
C LYS A 47 -36.61 -22.40 -0.86
N HIS A 48 -35.83 -21.58 -1.57
CA HIS A 48 -36.23 -20.80 -2.75
C HIS A 48 -35.27 -20.99 -3.93
N PRO A 49 -35.21 -22.17 -4.57
CA PRO A 49 -34.24 -22.49 -5.63
C PRO A 49 -34.40 -21.66 -6.91
N SER A 50 -35.52 -20.95 -7.05
CA SER A 50 -35.77 -20.02 -8.16
C SER A 50 -35.08 -18.65 -8.00
N ILE A 51 -34.47 -18.38 -6.83
CA ILE A 51 -33.79 -17.12 -6.50
C ILE A 51 -32.29 -17.37 -6.43
N LYS A 52 -31.54 -16.75 -7.33
CA LYS A 52 -30.09 -16.77 -7.35
C LYS A 52 -29.55 -15.54 -6.61
N LEU A 53 -28.74 -15.73 -5.59
CA LEU A 53 -28.03 -14.68 -4.87
C LEU A 53 -26.61 -14.58 -5.42
N VAL A 54 -26.13 -13.37 -5.76
CA VAL A 54 -24.77 -13.07 -6.20
C VAL A 54 -24.12 -12.16 -5.18
N ASP A 55 -23.00 -12.60 -4.59
CA ASP A 55 -22.22 -11.83 -3.65
C ASP A 55 -21.28 -10.90 -4.43
N LEU A 56 -21.51 -9.58 -4.35
CA LEU A 56 -20.65 -8.58 -4.95
C LEU A 56 -19.49 -8.22 -4.00
N PRO A 57 -18.35 -7.79 -4.54
CA PRO A 57 -17.25 -7.28 -3.70
C PRO A 57 -17.70 -6.19 -2.71
N GLY A 58 -17.06 -6.14 -1.54
CA GLY A 58 -17.32 -5.09 -0.56
C GLY A 58 -16.75 -3.75 -1.05
N ILE A 59 -17.61 -2.74 -1.19
CA ILE A 59 -17.26 -1.43 -1.72
C ILE A 59 -17.80 -0.32 -0.82
N TYR A 60 -17.20 0.86 -0.92
CA TYR A 60 -17.65 2.05 -0.19
C TYR A 60 -18.41 3.04 -1.07
N SER A 61 -18.23 2.95 -2.38
CA SER A 61 -18.81 3.86 -3.36
C SER A 61 -18.98 3.16 -4.71
N LEU A 62 -19.92 3.62 -5.54
CA LEU A 62 -20.06 3.23 -6.94
C LEU A 62 -19.14 4.03 -7.88
N THR A 63 -18.21 4.82 -7.34
CA THR A 63 -17.25 5.56 -8.15
C THR A 63 -16.10 4.62 -8.54
N PRO A 64 -15.71 4.48 -9.81
CA PRO A 64 -14.86 3.41 -10.32
C PRO A 64 -13.36 3.66 -10.04
N TYR A 65 -12.94 3.63 -8.78
CA TYR A 65 -11.55 3.78 -8.38
C TYR A 65 -10.81 2.46 -8.21
N THR A 66 -11.51 1.41 -7.77
CA THR A 66 -10.95 0.07 -7.56
C THR A 66 -11.58 -0.94 -8.52
N MET A 67 -10.91 -2.09 -8.72
CA MET A 67 -11.46 -3.17 -9.55
C MET A 67 -12.76 -3.73 -8.97
N GLU A 68 -12.87 -3.76 -7.65
CA GLU A 68 -14.05 -4.21 -6.92
C GLU A 68 -15.24 -3.26 -7.17
N GLU A 69 -15.02 -1.95 -7.17
CA GLU A 69 -16.04 -0.94 -7.47
C GLU A 69 -16.47 -0.99 -8.93
N ILE A 70 -15.51 -1.12 -9.86
CA ILE A 70 -15.79 -1.29 -11.28
C ILE A 70 -16.68 -2.51 -11.53
N VAL A 71 -16.28 -3.67 -10.99
CA VAL A 71 -17.01 -4.94 -11.16
C VAL A 71 -18.41 -4.86 -10.56
N SER A 72 -18.55 -4.29 -9.37
CA SER A 72 -19.85 -4.15 -8.71
C SER A 72 -20.77 -3.21 -9.47
N THR A 73 -20.26 -2.07 -9.93
CA THR A 73 -21.02 -1.08 -10.71
C THR A 73 -21.42 -1.66 -12.08
N ASP A 74 -20.50 -2.32 -12.77
CA ASP A 74 -20.76 -2.98 -14.05
C ASP A 74 -21.84 -4.06 -13.91
N PHE A 75 -21.78 -4.87 -12.85
CA PHE A 75 -22.80 -5.89 -12.60
C PHE A 75 -24.19 -5.27 -12.40
N LEU A 76 -24.29 -4.22 -11.59
CA LEU A 76 -25.57 -3.56 -11.32
C LEU A 76 -26.17 -2.90 -12.57
N ILE A 77 -25.34 -2.31 -13.43
CA ILE A 77 -25.80 -1.60 -14.63
C ILE A 77 -26.09 -2.56 -15.79
N LYS A 78 -25.22 -3.55 -16.04
CA LYS A 78 -25.29 -4.45 -17.20
C LYS A 78 -26.21 -5.64 -16.97
N GLU A 79 -26.07 -6.32 -15.83
CA GLU A 79 -26.86 -7.52 -15.50
C GLU A 79 -28.24 -7.19 -14.94
N LYS A 80 -28.45 -5.96 -14.45
CA LYS A 80 -29.72 -5.46 -13.90
C LYS A 80 -30.42 -6.47 -13.00
N PRO A 81 -29.91 -6.73 -11.81
CA PRO A 81 -30.50 -7.69 -10.89
C PRO A 81 -31.96 -7.29 -10.58
N SER A 82 -32.81 -8.28 -10.32
CA SER A 82 -34.22 -8.04 -9.99
C SER A 82 -34.40 -7.30 -8.67
N MET A 83 -33.39 -7.34 -7.78
CA MET A 83 -33.39 -6.65 -6.50
C MET A 83 -31.96 -6.55 -5.95
N ILE A 84 -31.73 -5.59 -5.09
CA ILE A 84 -30.50 -5.41 -4.30
C ILE A 84 -30.80 -5.68 -2.84
N ILE A 85 -29.95 -6.47 -2.18
CA ILE A 85 -29.85 -6.52 -0.72
C ILE A 85 -28.61 -5.73 -0.34
N ASN A 86 -28.81 -4.56 0.25
CA ASN A 86 -27.72 -3.76 0.76
C ASN A 86 -27.52 -4.06 2.25
N ILE A 87 -26.42 -4.71 2.60
CA ILE A 87 -26.07 -4.99 4.00
C ILE A 87 -25.19 -3.88 4.56
N ILE A 88 -25.57 -3.32 5.67
CA ILE A 88 -24.85 -2.26 6.38
C ILE A 88 -24.55 -2.65 7.82
N ASP A 89 -23.47 -2.12 8.35
CA ASP A 89 -23.09 -2.22 9.74
C ASP A 89 -23.84 -1.13 10.55
N ALA A 90 -24.74 -1.56 11.43
CA ALA A 90 -25.56 -0.68 12.26
C ALA A 90 -24.73 0.14 13.27
N THR A 91 -23.55 -0.35 13.66
CA THR A 91 -22.65 0.38 14.59
C THR A 91 -22.01 1.60 13.94
N SER A 92 -21.92 1.60 12.60
CA SER A 92 -21.33 2.65 11.77
C SER A 92 -22.30 3.09 10.66
N ILE A 93 -23.56 3.31 11.02
CA ILE A 93 -24.67 3.51 10.08
C ILE A 93 -24.44 4.69 9.13
N GLU A 94 -23.99 5.84 9.64
CA GLU A 94 -23.76 7.06 8.84
C GLU A 94 -22.84 6.82 7.65
N ARG A 95 -21.74 6.12 7.88
CA ARG A 95 -20.78 5.75 6.83
C ARG A 95 -21.37 4.77 5.82
N ASN A 96 -22.09 3.78 6.31
CA ASN A 96 -22.62 2.73 5.45
C ASN A 96 -23.77 3.23 4.57
N LEU A 97 -24.55 4.21 5.04
CA LEU A 97 -25.62 4.85 4.28
C LEU A 97 -25.11 5.62 3.05
N TYR A 98 -23.83 6.00 2.98
CA TYR A 98 -23.27 6.67 1.80
C TYR A 98 -23.40 5.81 0.53
N LEU A 99 -23.06 4.53 0.61
CA LEU A 99 -23.27 3.57 -0.48
C LEU A 99 -24.76 3.38 -0.75
N THR A 100 -25.60 3.32 0.30
CA THR A 100 -27.06 3.20 0.17
C THR A 100 -27.64 4.34 -0.66
N MET A 101 -27.20 5.60 -0.43
CA MET A 101 -27.64 6.75 -1.22
C MET A 101 -27.32 6.59 -2.70
N GLN A 102 -26.15 6.10 -3.04
CA GLN A 102 -25.75 5.85 -4.43
C GLN A 102 -26.54 4.69 -5.08
N LEU A 103 -26.82 3.65 -4.30
CA LEU A 103 -27.63 2.52 -4.78
C LEU A 103 -29.08 2.92 -5.07
N LEU A 104 -29.66 3.84 -4.29
CA LEU A 104 -31.00 4.39 -4.54
C LEU A 104 -31.07 5.13 -5.88
N GLU A 105 -30.00 5.77 -6.34
CA GLU A 105 -29.92 6.45 -7.62
C GLU A 105 -30.07 5.47 -8.82
N LEU A 106 -29.82 4.16 -8.63
CA LEU A 106 -29.97 3.14 -9.66
C LEU A 106 -31.44 2.75 -9.96
N ASN A 107 -32.35 3.14 -9.10
CA ASN A 107 -33.78 2.83 -9.23
C ASN A 107 -34.08 1.33 -9.40
N ILE A 108 -33.39 0.49 -8.63
CA ILE A 108 -33.59 -0.96 -8.52
C ILE A 108 -34.27 -1.24 -7.18
N PRO A 109 -35.28 -2.14 -7.11
CA PRO A 109 -35.88 -2.54 -5.85
C PRO A 109 -34.81 -2.98 -4.84
N MET A 110 -34.86 -2.45 -3.60
CA MET A 110 -33.81 -2.65 -2.62
C MET A 110 -34.37 -2.93 -1.22
N ILE A 111 -33.67 -3.81 -0.48
CA ILE A 111 -33.86 -4.02 0.95
C ILE A 111 -32.56 -3.61 1.66
N LEU A 112 -32.69 -2.88 2.74
CA LEU A 112 -31.58 -2.57 3.64
C LEU A 112 -31.53 -3.62 4.77
N ALA A 113 -30.48 -4.41 4.80
CA ALA A 113 -30.20 -5.38 5.85
C ALA A 113 -29.32 -4.73 6.92
N LEU A 114 -29.90 -4.34 8.03
CA LEU A 114 -29.24 -3.62 9.13
C LEU A 114 -28.57 -4.64 10.07
N ASN A 115 -27.31 -4.94 9.84
CA ASN A 115 -26.56 -5.99 10.55
C ASN A 115 -25.87 -5.48 11.82
N MET A 116 -25.46 -6.39 12.70
CA MET A 116 -24.81 -6.10 13.99
C MET A 116 -25.71 -5.36 14.99
N MET A 117 -27.02 -5.59 14.92
CA MET A 117 -27.98 -5.00 15.86
C MET A 117 -27.76 -5.44 17.30
N ASP A 118 -27.21 -6.63 17.51
CA ASP A 118 -26.78 -7.13 18.82
C ASP A 118 -25.67 -6.27 19.44
N GLU A 119 -24.75 -5.74 18.64
CA GLU A 119 -23.70 -4.81 19.11
C GLU A 119 -24.28 -3.43 19.44
N VAL A 120 -25.23 -2.93 18.63
CA VAL A 120 -25.93 -1.66 18.90
C VAL A 120 -26.66 -1.74 20.24
N ILE A 121 -27.46 -2.79 20.45
CA ILE A 121 -28.24 -2.99 21.70
C ILE A 121 -27.29 -3.17 22.90
N SER A 122 -26.21 -3.95 22.75
CA SER A 122 -25.26 -4.17 23.84
C SER A 122 -24.49 -2.91 24.24
N SER A 123 -24.37 -1.94 23.34
CA SER A 123 -23.75 -0.63 23.61
C SER A 123 -24.72 0.43 24.17
N GLY A 124 -25.99 0.07 24.45
CA GLY A 124 -27.00 0.99 24.97
C GLY A 124 -27.60 1.93 23.92
N ASN A 125 -27.24 1.75 22.65
CA ASN A 125 -27.78 2.55 21.54
C ASN A 125 -29.05 1.91 20.99
N SER A 126 -29.91 2.74 20.36
CA SER A 126 -31.12 2.25 19.68
C SER A 126 -31.28 2.92 18.32
N ILE A 127 -31.86 2.19 17.38
CA ILE A 127 -32.17 2.69 16.03
C ILE A 127 -33.66 2.52 15.82
N ASP A 128 -34.33 3.60 15.44
CA ASP A 128 -35.73 3.55 15.00
C ASP A 128 -35.77 3.01 13.57
N VAL A 129 -36.04 1.69 13.48
CA VAL A 129 -36.08 0.97 12.22
C VAL A 129 -37.25 1.43 11.34
N GLU A 130 -38.41 1.73 11.94
CA GLU A 130 -39.57 2.21 11.20
C GLU A 130 -39.36 3.63 10.68
N GLY A 131 -38.82 4.52 11.48
CA GLY A 131 -38.43 5.86 11.07
C GLY A 131 -37.37 5.84 9.95
N LEU A 132 -36.38 4.94 10.04
CA LEU A 132 -35.36 4.75 9.00
C LEU A 132 -35.98 4.22 7.70
N GLN A 133 -36.91 3.27 7.77
CA GLN A 133 -37.65 2.75 6.62
C GLN A 133 -38.47 3.85 5.92
N GLN A 134 -39.16 4.67 6.70
CA GLN A 134 -39.93 5.81 6.15
C GLN A 134 -39.02 6.86 5.52
N ALA A 135 -37.91 7.19 6.19
CA ALA A 135 -36.96 8.18 5.70
C ALA A 135 -36.23 7.74 4.41
N LEU A 136 -35.94 6.45 4.25
CA LEU A 136 -35.28 5.91 3.05
C LEU A 136 -36.26 5.45 1.96
N GLY A 137 -37.54 5.26 2.29
CA GLY A 137 -38.54 4.75 1.36
C GLY A 137 -38.28 3.32 0.86
N ILE A 138 -37.55 2.51 1.64
CA ILE A 138 -37.21 1.11 1.36
C ILE A 138 -37.41 0.27 2.61
N ARG A 139 -37.59 -1.03 2.45
CA ARG A 139 -37.71 -1.94 3.60
C ARG A 139 -36.36 -2.04 4.33
N VAL A 140 -36.39 -1.94 5.65
CA VAL A 140 -35.24 -2.06 6.55
C VAL A 140 -35.48 -3.26 7.46
N ILE A 141 -34.57 -4.23 7.43
CA ILE A 141 -34.67 -5.46 8.24
C ILE A 141 -33.50 -5.50 9.22
N PRO A 142 -33.75 -5.37 10.52
CA PRO A 142 -32.72 -5.52 11.54
C PRO A 142 -32.32 -6.99 11.67
N LEU A 143 -31.00 -7.25 11.75
CA LEU A 143 -30.49 -8.60 11.87
C LEU A 143 -29.15 -8.69 12.61
N SER A 144 -28.82 -9.89 13.06
CA SER A 144 -27.48 -10.28 13.47
C SER A 144 -27.08 -11.54 12.72
N ALA A 145 -26.32 -11.38 11.63
CA ALA A 145 -25.93 -12.49 10.77
C ALA A 145 -25.07 -13.52 11.50
N SER A 146 -24.28 -13.12 12.50
CA SER A 146 -23.45 -14.00 13.33
C SER A 146 -24.27 -14.90 14.25
N LYS A 147 -25.44 -14.43 14.71
CA LYS A 147 -26.35 -15.17 15.58
C LYS A 147 -27.51 -15.83 14.83
N ASN A 148 -27.60 -15.63 13.51
CA ASN A 148 -28.72 -16.03 12.66
C ASN A 148 -30.09 -15.42 13.07
N GLU A 149 -30.10 -14.25 13.68
CA GLU A 149 -31.31 -13.50 14.05
C GLU A 149 -31.73 -12.60 12.88
N GLY A 150 -33.06 -12.49 12.60
CA GLY A 150 -33.62 -11.66 11.52
C GLY A 150 -33.50 -12.26 10.10
N ILE A 151 -32.97 -13.48 9.95
CA ILE A 151 -32.76 -14.10 8.64
C ILE A 151 -34.06 -14.54 7.97
N GLU A 152 -35.03 -15.07 8.74
CA GLU A 152 -36.32 -15.50 8.21
C GLU A 152 -37.16 -14.29 7.78
N GLU A 153 -37.18 -13.23 8.58
CA GLU A 153 -37.83 -11.96 8.24
C GLU A 153 -37.25 -11.34 6.96
N LEU A 154 -35.92 -11.43 6.78
CA LEU A 154 -35.28 -10.98 5.55
C LEU A 154 -35.74 -11.81 4.34
N ILE A 155 -35.89 -13.13 4.45
CA ILE A 155 -36.36 -13.99 3.37
C ILE A 155 -37.82 -13.64 3.00
N GLU A 156 -38.71 -13.40 3.96
CA GLU A 156 -40.08 -12.98 3.69
C GLU A 156 -40.13 -11.59 3.04
N ALA A 157 -39.28 -10.67 3.48
CA ALA A 157 -39.14 -9.35 2.87
C ALA A 157 -38.67 -9.43 1.42
N ILE A 158 -37.73 -10.34 1.10
CA ILE A 158 -37.26 -10.60 -0.26
C ILE A 158 -38.42 -11.03 -1.16
N GLU A 159 -39.24 -11.98 -0.74
CA GLU A 159 -40.38 -12.45 -1.54
C GLU A 159 -41.41 -11.36 -1.80
N THR A 160 -41.70 -10.56 -0.77
CA THR A 160 -42.69 -9.48 -0.85
C THR A 160 -42.19 -8.37 -1.77
N THR A 161 -40.95 -7.92 -1.59
CA THR A 161 -40.35 -6.85 -2.43
C THR A 161 -40.23 -7.29 -3.90
N LEU A 162 -39.92 -8.56 -4.18
CA LEU A 162 -39.90 -9.11 -5.53
C LEU A 162 -41.28 -9.18 -6.21
N LYS A 163 -42.38 -9.18 -5.43
CA LYS A 163 -43.76 -9.15 -5.95
C LYS A 163 -44.22 -7.71 -6.19
N GLU A 164 -43.91 -6.82 -5.26
CA GLU A 164 -44.36 -5.42 -5.30
C GLU A 164 -43.58 -4.60 -6.34
N ASN A 165 -42.33 -4.92 -6.60
CA ASN A 165 -41.42 -4.25 -7.53
C ASN A 165 -41.35 -2.71 -7.32
N ASN A 166 -41.50 -2.25 -6.06
CA ASN A 166 -41.46 -0.85 -5.71
C ASN A 166 -40.03 -0.36 -5.58
N CYS A 167 -39.74 0.78 -6.23
CA CYS A 167 -38.49 1.53 -6.09
C CYS A 167 -38.71 2.75 -5.21
N SER A 168 -37.69 3.17 -4.48
CA SER A 168 -37.72 4.40 -3.71
C SER A 168 -37.76 5.63 -4.64
N HIS A 169 -38.60 6.60 -4.33
CA HIS A 169 -38.69 7.89 -5.03
C HIS A 169 -38.17 9.03 -4.16
N LEU A 170 -37.14 8.79 -3.37
CA LEU A 170 -36.57 9.79 -2.48
C LEU A 170 -35.91 10.92 -3.27
N ASP A 171 -36.28 12.15 -2.97
CA ASP A 171 -35.55 13.33 -3.45
C ASP A 171 -34.41 13.65 -2.46
N LEU A 172 -33.19 13.26 -2.89
CA LEU A 172 -31.98 13.25 -2.05
C LEU A 172 -31.18 14.55 -2.15
N CYS A 173 -31.74 15.64 -2.65
CA CYS A 173 -30.98 16.86 -2.89
C CYS A 173 -31.69 18.13 -2.44
N SER A 174 -30.88 19.11 -2.04
CA SER A 174 -31.28 20.48 -1.71
C SER A 174 -30.22 21.46 -2.23
N GLY A 175 -30.52 22.75 -2.26
CA GLY A 175 -29.58 23.79 -2.65
C GLY A 175 -29.31 23.93 -4.15
N GLU A 176 -28.19 24.51 -4.52
CA GLU A 176 -27.80 24.76 -5.92
C GLU A 176 -27.48 23.48 -6.68
N ILE A 177 -26.96 22.47 -5.96
CA ILE A 177 -26.69 21.15 -6.56
C ILE A 177 -27.99 20.45 -7.01
N HIS A 178 -29.11 20.66 -6.29
CA HIS A 178 -30.42 20.18 -6.72
C HIS A 178 -30.84 20.80 -8.06
N LYS A 179 -30.64 22.11 -8.20
CA LYS A 179 -30.95 22.81 -9.46
C LYS A 179 -30.10 22.31 -10.61
N ALA A 180 -28.80 22.07 -10.36
CA ALA A 180 -27.89 21.52 -11.36
C ALA A 180 -28.31 20.11 -11.79
N ILE A 181 -28.57 19.20 -10.84
CA ILE A 181 -29.03 17.84 -11.12
C ILE A 181 -30.35 17.88 -11.91
N HIS A 182 -31.30 18.71 -11.52
CA HIS A 182 -32.60 18.84 -12.21
C HIS A 182 -32.43 19.37 -13.64
N SER A 183 -31.65 20.42 -13.84
CA SER A 183 -31.39 21.02 -15.16
C SER A 183 -30.70 20.05 -16.11
N ILE A 184 -29.65 19.33 -15.62
CA ILE A 184 -28.95 18.32 -16.42
C ILE A 184 -29.87 17.13 -16.71
N THR A 185 -30.74 16.71 -15.75
CA THR A 185 -31.69 15.62 -15.95
C THR A 185 -32.59 15.89 -17.16
N HIS A 186 -33.18 17.08 -17.26
CA HIS A 186 -33.99 17.46 -18.40
C HIS A 186 -33.22 17.47 -19.73
N LEU A 187 -31.97 17.93 -19.69
CA LEU A 187 -31.11 18.00 -20.86
C LEU A 187 -30.72 16.63 -21.45
N ILE A 188 -30.59 15.61 -20.60
CA ILE A 188 -30.11 14.28 -21.01
C ILE A 188 -31.21 13.21 -21.00
N GLU A 189 -32.46 13.56 -20.75
CA GLU A 189 -33.57 12.60 -20.56
C GLU A 189 -33.67 11.59 -21.69
N ASP A 190 -33.70 12.06 -22.94
CA ASP A 190 -33.79 11.20 -24.14
C ASP A 190 -32.54 10.33 -24.29
N ASN A 191 -31.38 10.88 -24.00
CA ASN A 191 -30.11 10.16 -24.10
C ASN A 191 -30.04 9.03 -23.06
N ALA A 192 -30.44 9.30 -21.80
CA ALA A 192 -30.46 8.33 -20.73
C ALA A 192 -31.43 7.17 -21.01
N VAL A 193 -32.63 7.47 -21.58
CA VAL A 193 -33.59 6.45 -21.99
C VAL A 193 -33.02 5.57 -23.11
N LYS A 194 -32.39 6.17 -24.12
CA LYS A 194 -31.74 5.42 -25.22
C LYS A 194 -30.59 4.54 -24.73
N ALA A 195 -29.78 5.05 -23.79
CA ALA A 195 -28.68 4.30 -23.15
C ALA A 195 -29.18 3.28 -22.12
N LYS A 196 -30.48 3.25 -21.79
CA LYS A 196 -31.10 2.41 -20.75
C LYS A 196 -30.44 2.62 -19.37
N LEU A 197 -30.00 3.83 -19.07
CA LEU A 197 -29.44 4.21 -17.79
C LEU A 197 -30.47 4.92 -16.91
N PRO A 198 -30.47 4.72 -15.58
CA PRO A 198 -31.29 5.51 -14.67
C PRO A 198 -30.87 6.98 -14.74
N LYS A 199 -31.86 7.88 -14.93
CA LYS A 199 -31.62 9.31 -15.19
C LYS A 199 -30.76 9.96 -14.13
N ARG A 200 -31.12 9.76 -12.84
CA ARG A 200 -30.40 10.36 -11.71
C ARG A 200 -28.96 9.85 -11.62
N PHE A 201 -28.75 8.55 -11.73
CA PHE A 201 -27.43 7.95 -11.77
C PHE A 201 -26.57 8.51 -12.92
N ALA A 202 -27.17 8.64 -14.12
CA ALA A 202 -26.45 9.20 -15.26
C ALA A 202 -26.01 10.65 -15.02
N VAL A 203 -26.87 11.49 -14.42
CA VAL A 203 -26.54 12.88 -14.09
C VAL A 203 -25.44 13.00 -13.06
N THR A 204 -25.53 12.25 -11.95
CA THR A 204 -24.49 12.29 -10.91
C THR A 204 -23.14 11.84 -11.46
N LYS A 205 -23.12 10.81 -12.33
CA LYS A 205 -21.90 10.36 -13.04
C LYS A 205 -21.36 11.38 -14.04
N ILE A 206 -22.20 12.15 -14.71
CA ILE A 206 -21.75 13.26 -15.55
C ILE A 206 -21.09 14.36 -14.70
N ILE A 207 -21.68 14.74 -13.58
CA ILE A 207 -21.10 15.73 -12.66
C ILE A 207 -19.75 15.23 -12.12
N GLU A 208 -19.64 13.95 -11.73
CA GLU A 208 -18.39 13.31 -11.34
C GLU A 208 -17.35 13.25 -12.48
N GLY A 209 -17.77 13.43 -13.73
CA GLY A 209 -16.89 13.41 -14.90
C GLY A 209 -16.54 12.01 -15.38
N ASP A 210 -17.41 11.02 -15.15
CA ASP A 210 -17.25 9.65 -15.60
C ASP A 210 -17.29 9.57 -17.14
N LYS A 211 -16.12 9.32 -17.73
CA LYS A 211 -15.92 9.32 -19.18
C LYS A 211 -16.67 8.18 -19.88
N ASP A 212 -16.86 7.05 -19.19
CA ASP A 212 -17.50 5.89 -19.80
C ASP A 212 -19.01 6.08 -19.86
N ILE A 213 -19.61 6.64 -18.82
CA ILE A 213 -21.03 7.01 -18.84
C ILE A 213 -21.30 8.15 -19.83
N ILE A 214 -20.43 9.18 -19.90
CA ILE A 214 -20.55 10.26 -20.89
C ILE A 214 -20.52 9.71 -22.34
N ARG A 215 -19.64 8.75 -22.62
CA ARG A 215 -19.57 8.09 -23.93
C ARG A 215 -20.83 7.28 -24.23
N GLN A 216 -21.38 6.54 -23.28
CA GLN A 216 -22.58 5.73 -23.43
C GLN A 216 -23.83 6.59 -23.71
N LEU A 217 -23.87 7.80 -23.19
CA LEU A 217 -24.98 8.72 -23.38
C LEU A 217 -24.99 9.38 -24.77
N HIS A 218 -23.91 9.29 -25.56
CA HIS A 218 -23.77 9.90 -26.87
C HIS A 218 -24.25 11.38 -26.92
N LEU A 219 -23.77 12.18 -25.92
CA LEU A 219 -24.11 13.60 -25.81
C LEU A 219 -23.49 14.39 -26.97
N ASP A 220 -24.25 15.37 -27.51
CA ASP A 220 -23.72 16.27 -28.51
C ASP A 220 -22.81 17.36 -27.92
N VAL A 221 -22.09 18.09 -28.77
CA VAL A 221 -21.15 19.12 -28.34
C VAL A 221 -21.83 20.28 -27.60
N GLN A 222 -23.07 20.60 -28.01
CA GLN A 222 -23.85 21.68 -27.38
C GLN A 222 -24.32 21.25 -25.98
N GLN A 223 -24.83 20.02 -25.83
CA GLN A 223 -25.22 19.45 -24.55
C GLN A 223 -24.01 19.45 -23.57
N LEU A 224 -22.83 19.00 -24.01
CA LEU A 224 -21.62 18.99 -23.20
C LEU A 224 -21.21 20.40 -22.76
N HIS A 225 -21.35 21.41 -23.65
CA HIS A 225 -21.02 22.78 -23.30
C HIS A 225 -22.00 23.36 -22.26
N ILE A 226 -23.31 23.10 -22.40
CA ILE A 226 -24.34 23.53 -21.44
C ILE A 226 -24.12 22.86 -20.09
N ILE A 227 -23.86 21.54 -20.08
CA ILE A 227 -23.57 20.79 -18.84
C ILE A 227 -22.36 21.37 -18.11
N LYS A 228 -21.29 21.66 -18.85
CA LYS A 228 -20.09 22.26 -18.29
C LYS A 228 -20.39 23.62 -17.62
N HIS A 229 -21.18 24.45 -18.29
CA HIS A 229 -21.56 25.75 -17.73
C HIS A 229 -22.44 25.62 -16.46
N ILE A 230 -23.38 24.66 -16.45
CA ILE A 230 -24.20 24.40 -15.25
C ILE A 230 -23.32 23.93 -14.08
N ILE A 231 -22.32 23.09 -14.34
CA ILE A 231 -21.39 22.62 -13.28
C ILE A 231 -20.54 23.79 -12.78
N GLU A 232 -19.97 24.62 -13.66
CA GLU A 232 -19.17 25.79 -13.28
C GLU A 232 -19.99 26.80 -12.45
N ASP A 233 -21.24 27.07 -12.82
CA ASP A 233 -22.16 27.95 -12.06
C ASP A 233 -22.50 27.37 -10.69
N MET A 234 -22.68 26.07 -10.60
CA MET A 234 -22.90 25.36 -9.32
C MET A 234 -21.65 25.47 -8.41
N GLU A 235 -20.44 25.20 -8.92
CA GLU A 235 -19.18 25.29 -8.18
C GLU A 235 -18.95 26.73 -7.66
N GLU A 236 -19.25 27.75 -8.45
CA GLU A 236 -19.11 29.14 -8.06
C GLU A 236 -20.08 29.52 -6.93
N LYS A 237 -21.32 29.06 -6.97
CA LYS A 237 -22.36 29.38 -5.98
C LYS A 237 -22.22 28.59 -4.69
N GLU A 238 -21.84 27.31 -4.77
CA GLU A 238 -21.63 26.46 -3.58
C GLU A 238 -20.25 26.74 -2.91
N GLY A 239 -19.29 27.29 -3.65
CA GLY A 239 -17.92 27.49 -3.16
C GLY A 239 -17.13 26.19 -2.95
N LEU A 240 -17.62 25.08 -3.50
CA LEU A 240 -17.03 23.74 -3.45
C LEU A 240 -16.82 23.24 -4.87
N ASP A 241 -15.81 22.40 -5.08
CA ASP A 241 -15.69 21.66 -6.33
C ASP A 241 -16.84 20.64 -6.46
N LYS A 242 -17.15 20.23 -7.68
CA LYS A 242 -18.26 19.35 -8.03
C LYS A 242 -18.29 18.04 -7.24
N ASP A 243 -17.11 17.46 -6.99
CA ASP A 243 -16.99 16.19 -6.27
C ASP A 243 -17.26 16.40 -4.77
N ALA A 244 -16.72 17.47 -4.19
CA ALA A 244 -16.98 17.83 -2.80
C ALA A 244 -18.46 18.21 -2.59
N ALA A 245 -19.09 18.93 -3.52
CA ALA A 245 -20.50 19.31 -3.44
C ALA A 245 -21.42 18.07 -3.45
N LEU A 246 -21.17 17.07 -4.32
CA LEU A 246 -21.92 15.81 -4.33
C LEU A 246 -21.77 15.00 -3.04
N VAL A 247 -20.55 14.97 -2.50
CA VAL A 247 -20.27 14.27 -1.23
C VAL A 247 -20.99 14.99 -0.08
N ASP A 248 -20.89 16.30 0.00
CA ASP A 248 -21.51 17.11 1.05
C ASP A 248 -23.04 16.97 1.03
N MET A 249 -23.66 17.06 -0.15
CA MET A 249 -25.09 16.82 -0.33
C MET A 249 -25.54 15.47 0.25
N ARG A 250 -24.83 14.39 -0.09
CA ARG A 250 -25.16 13.05 0.42
C ARG A 250 -25.02 12.96 1.94
N TYR A 251 -23.95 13.53 2.50
CA TYR A 251 -23.74 13.54 3.94
C TYR A 251 -24.77 14.39 4.69
N GLN A 252 -25.20 15.52 4.17
CA GLN A 252 -26.28 16.32 4.76
C GLN A 252 -27.59 15.53 4.87
N VAL A 253 -27.95 14.78 3.83
CA VAL A 253 -29.12 13.89 3.85
C VAL A 253 -28.96 12.79 4.89
N ILE A 254 -27.79 12.14 4.92
CA ILE A 254 -27.49 11.08 5.90
C ILE A 254 -27.56 11.62 7.33
N GLU A 255 -26.96 12.77 7.60
CA GLU A 255 -26.98 13.41 8.91
C GLU A 255 -28.43 13.72 9.36
N ASN A 256 -29.25 14.26 8.47
CA ASN A 256 -30.66 14.51 8.76
C ASN A 256 -31.45 13.24 9.11
N ILE A 257 -31.21 12.15 8.38
CA ILE A 257 -31.85 10.85 8.62
C ILE A 257 -31.37 10.27 9.94
N THR A 258 -30.06 10.18 10.15
CA THR A 258 -29.49 9.54 11.35
C THR A 258 -29.79 10.33 12.62
N ARG A 259 -29.83 11.66 12.55
CA ARG A 259 -30.21 12.51 13.68
C ARG A 259 -31.65 12.25 14.17
N GLN A 260 -32.54 11.84 13.29
CA GLN A 260 -33.94 11.53 13.61
C GLN A 260 -34.15 10.08 14.04
N THR A 261 -33.32 9.15 13.56
CA THR A 261 -33.57 7.71 13.69
C THR A 261 -32.56 6.96 14.55
N VAL A 262 -31.41 7.57 14.88
CA VAL A 262 -30.37 6.92 15.69
C VAL A 262 -30.25 7.60 17.03
N PHE A 263 -30.58 6.88 18.10
CA PHE A 263 -30.51 7.39 19.48
C PHE A 263 -29.29 6.79 20.17
N LYS A 264 -28.30 7.64 20.43
CA LYS A 264 -27.09 7.29 21.18
C LYS A 264 -27.28 7.72 22.64
N GLU A 265 -27.42 6.77 23.56
CA GLU A 265 -27.65 7.07 24.97
C GLU A 265 -26.47 7.74 25.66
N GLN A 266 -25.25 7.43 25.26
CA GLN A 266 -24.01 8.14 25.62
C GLN A 266 -22.90 7.80 24.64
N GLU A 267 -22.06 8.78 24.31
CA GLU A 267 -20.76 8.49 23.69
C GLU A 267 -20.01 7.52 24.58
N THR A 268 -19.63 6.36 24.05
CA THR A 268 -18.87 5.39 24.85
C THR A 268 -17.59 6.06 25.36
N ALA A 269 -17.24 5.84 26.64
CA ALA A 269 -16.02 6.42 27.24
C ALA A 269 -14.76 6.18 26.38
N GLY A 270 -14.79 5.15 25.54
CA GLY A 270 -13.76 4.84 24.55
C GLY A 270 -13.73 5.83 23.37
N GLN A 271 -14.88 6.27 22.86
CA GLN A 271 -14.96 7.27 21.78
C GLN A 271 -14.47 8.63 22.25
N VAL A 272 -14.98 9.11 23.40
CA VAL A 272 -14.54 10.38 24.01
C VAL A 272 -13.03 10.38 24.29
N ARG A 273 -12.47 9.24 24.72
CA ARG A 273 -11.03 9.09 24.92
C ARG A 273 -10.27 9.13 23.60
N SER A 274 -10.79 8.48 22.55
CA SER A 274 -10.20 8.49 21.22
C SER A 274 -10.20 9.90 20.63
N GLU A 275 -11.28 10.65 20.73
CA GLU A 275 -11.37 12.03 20.24
C GLU A 275 -10.39 12.97 20.96
N LYS A 276 -10.24 12.83 22.29
CA LYS A 276 -9.23 13.58 23.05
C LYS A 276 -7.80 13.27 22.61
N ILE A 277 -7.51 12.00 22.33
CA ILE A 277 -6.20 11.58 21.82
C ILE A 277 -6.00 12.11 20.40
N ASP A 278 -7.03 12.02 19.55
CA ASP A 278 -7.00 12.48 18.17
C ASP A 278 -6.82 13.99 18.07
N SER A 279 -7.41 14.78 18.97
CA SER A 279 -7.20 16.23 19.01
C SER A 279 -5.72 16.64 19.14
N ILE A 280 -4.90 15.77 19.74
CA ILE A 280 -3.45 15.97 19.89
C ILE A 280 -2.68 15.33 18.72
N LEU A 281 -2.97 14.06 18.40
CA LEU A 281 -2.21 13.27 17.42
C LEU A 281 -2.48 13.68 15.96
N THR A 282 -3.68 14.19 15.67
CA THR A 282 -4.04 14.70 14.33
C THR A 282 -3.96 16.22 14.23
N HIS A 283 -3.45 16.90 15.28
CA HIS A 283 -3.34 18.36 15.29
C HIS A 283 -2.44 18.85 14.15
N LYS A 284 -2.87 19.94 13.49
CA LYS A 284 -2.22 20.53 12.30
C LYS A 284 -0.71 20.79 12.45
N TYR A 285 -0.25 21.16 13.65
CA TYR A 285 1.15 21.49 13.93
C TYR A 285 1.86 20.41 14.73
N PHE A 286 1.19 19.73 15.65
CA PHE A 286 1.79 18.74 16.55
C PHE A 286 1.77 17.31 15.97
N GLY A 287 0.88 17.00 15.04
CA GLY A 287 0.74 15.64 14.50
C GLY A 287 2.04 15.12 13.88
N ILE A 288 2.70 15.92 13.02
CA ILE A 288 3.96 15.52 12.36
C ILE A 288 5.13 15.41 13.37
N PRO A 289 5.40 16.38 14.25
CA PRO A 289 6.45 16.23 15.28
C PRO A 289 6.25 15.02 16.19
N ILE A 290 5.03 14.78 16.69
CA ILE A 290 4.74 13.61 17.53
C ILE A 290 5.01 12.32 16.77
N PHE A 291 4.57 12.25 15.52
CA PHE A 291 4.83 11.11 14.65
C PHE A 291 6.34 10.86 14.49
N ILE A 292 7.15 11.89 14.22
CA ILE A 292 8.60 11.79 14.09
C ILE A 292 9.21 11.23 15.39
N VAL A 293 8.80 11.74 16.55
CA VAL A 293 9.28 11.26 17.85
C VAL A 293 8.94 9.78 18.09
N VAL A 294 7.70 9.38 17.80
CA VAL A 294 7.26 7.97 17.93
C VAL A 294 8.10 7.07 17.01
N MET A 295 8.34 7.49 15.77
CA MET A 295 9.13 6.70 14.84
C MET A 295 10.62 6.63 15.20
N LEU A 296 11.21 7.74 15.65
CA LEU A 296 12.58 7.76 16.15
C LEU A 296 12.73 6.83 17.36
N MET A 297 11.76 6.83 18.26
CA MET A 297 11.75 5.92 19.42
C MET A 297 11.69 4.45 18.96
N ILE A 298 10.81 4.11 18.02
CA ILE A 298 10.71 2.74 17.49
C ILE A 298 11.99 2.32 16.79
N PHE A 299 12.57 3.18 15.95
CA PHE A 299 13.82 2.88 15.28
C PHE A 299 14.98 2.74 16.28
N PHE A 300 15.04 3.61 17.29
CA PHE A 300 16.05 3.51 18.35
C PHE A 300 15.93 2.17 19.12
N LEU A 301 14.72 1.79 19.51
CA LEU A 301 14.48 0.50 20.18
C LEU A 301 14.82 -0.68 19.26
N THR A 302 14.42 -0.62 17.98
CA THR A 302 14.66 -1.69 17.02
C THR A 302 16.14 -1.86 16.70
N PHE A 303 16.86 -0.77 16.40
CA PHE A 303 18.21 -0.86 15.87
C PHE A 303 19.30 -0.80 16.95
N ASN A 304 19.04 -0.19 18.12
CA ASN A 304 20.07 -0.04 19.16
C ASN A 304 19.80 -0.89 20.41
N VAL A 305 18.55 -0.93 20.89
CA VAL A 305 18.27 -1.51 22.22
C VAL A 305 17.98 -3.01 22.14
N ILE A 306 17.14 -3.44 21.23
CA ILE A 306 16.65 -4.83 21.15
C ILE A 306 17.28 -5.56 19.96
N GLY A 307 17.23 -4.97 18.78
CA GLY A 307 17.63 -5.64 17.54
C GLY A 307 19.15 -5.86 17.45
N ALA A 308 19.97 -4.86 17.77
CA ALA A 308 21.43 -5.00 17.69
C ALA A 308 22.01 -6.10 18.62
N PRO A 309 21.62 -6.22 19.90
CA PRO A 309 22.06 -7.33 20.74
C PRO A 309 21.61 -8.70 20.23
N LEU A 310 20.38 -8.81 19.71
CA LEU A 310 19.88 -10.06 19.13
C LEU A 310 20.58 -10.40 17.81
N GLN A 311 20.91 -9.40 17.02
CA GLN A 311 21.68 -9.57 15.79
C GLN A 311 23.10 -10.06 16.11
N SER A 312 23.80 -9.43 17.05
CA SER A 312 25.16 -9.86 17.45
C SER A 312 25.18 -11.27 18.03
N LEU A 313 24.16 -11.66 18.79
CA LEU A 313 24.00 -13.03 19.27
C LEU A 313 23.85 -14.03 18.11
N MET A 314 23.05 -13.67 17.12
CA MET A 314 22.85 -14.50 15.93
C MET A 314 24.12 -14.59 15.07
N GLU A 315 24.87 -13.50 14.92
CA GLU A 315 26.16 -13.48 14.23
C GLU A 315 27.17 -14.42 14.92
N ILE A 316 27.30 -14.35 16.24
CA ILE A 316 28.14 -15.27 17.02
C ILE A 316 27.73 -16.73 16.80
N ALA A 317 26.42 -17.01 16.80
CA ALA A 317 25.91 -18.36 16.56
C ALA A 317 26.23 -18.87 15.14
N VAL A 318 26.03 -18.03 14.12
CA VAL A 318 26.34 -18.35 12.73
C VAL A 318 27.85 -18.57 12.54
N ASP A 319 28.70 -17.71 13.12
CA ASP A 319 30.15 -17.82 13.04
C ASP A 319 30.66 -19.08 13.77
N PHE A 320 30.10 -19.40 14.93
CA PHE A 320 30.43 -20.63 15.67
C PHE A 320 30.08 -21.89 14.84
N ILE A 321 28.88 -21.95 14.27
CA ILE A 321 28.46 -23.08 13.43
C ILE A 321 29.33 -23.14 12.18
N GLY A 322 29.56 -21.99 11.53
CA GLY A 322 30.36 -21.87 10.32
C GLY A 322 31.81 -22.32 10.53
N SER A 323 32.47 -21.81 11.58
CA SER A 323 33.85 -22.17 11.92
C SER A 323 33.98 -23.65 12.31
N THR A 324 33.00 -24.20 13.01
CA THR A 324 32.99 -25.64 13.36
C THR A 324 32.90 -26.50 12.08
N ILE A 325 32.01 -26.18 11.15
CA ILE A 325 31.87 -26.90 9.88
C ILE A 325 33.16 -26.80 9.05
N ILE A 326 33.72 -25.59 8.91
CA ILE A 326 34.94 -25.38 8.14
C ILE A 326 36.14 -26.12 8.75
N THR A 327 36.29 -26.07 10.08
CA THR A 327 37.36 -26.80 10.77
C THR A 327 37.23 -28.32 10.57
N PHE A 328 36.01 -28.84 10.66
CA PHE A 328 35.73 -30.25 10.43
C PHE A 328 36.13 -30.66 8.98
N LEU A 329 35.73 -29.88 7.99
CA LEU A 329 36.05 -30.15 6.58
C LEU A 329 37.57 -30.05 6.27
N THR A 330 38.24 -29.08 6.89
CA THR A 330 39.69 -28.89 6.76
C THR A 330 40.45 -30.08 7.33
N ASN A 331 40.04 -30.57 8.51
CA ASN A 331 40.66 -31.74 9.17
C ASN A 331 40.47 -33.03 8.32
N HIS A 332 39.41 -33.12 7.52
CA HIS A 332 39.17 -34.26 6.64
C HIS A 332 39.76 -34.07 5.25
N GLN A 333 40.63 -33.04 5.06
CA GLN A 333 41.32 -32.75 3.77
C GLN A 333 40.38 -32.62 2.57
N VAL A 334 39.19 -32.03 2.77
CA VAL A 334 38.24 -31.76 1.70
C VAL A 334 38.82 -30.75 0.70
N ALA A 335 38.48 -30.91 -0.59
CA ALA A 335 39.00 -30.06 -1.65
C ALA A 335 38.84 -28.55 -1.37
N PRO A 336 39.89 -27.72 -1.56
CA PRO A 336 39.86 -26.27 -1.20
C PRO A 336 38.72 -25.48 -1.83
N TRP A 337 38.35 -25.83 -3.07
CA TRP A 337 37.22 -25.15 -3.74
C TRP A 337 35.89 -25.39 -3.05
N LEU A 338 35.67 -26.58 -2.47
CA LEU A 338 34.45 -26.91 -1.74
C LEU A 338 34.39 -26.20 -0.38
N ILE A 339 35.55 -26.07 0.26
CA ILE A 339 35.68 -25.29 1.52
C ILE A 339 35.36 -23.81 1.25
N SER A 340 35.89 -23.22 0.15
CA SER A 340 35.57 -21.85 -0.24
C SER A 340 34.07 -21.69 -0.60
N LEU A 341 33.51 -22.63 -1.35
CA LEU A 341 32.08 -22.64 -1.69
C LEU A 341 31.22 -22.59 -0.40
N LEU A 342 31.56 -23.43 0.57
CA LEU A 342 30.80 -23.52 1.82
C LEU A 342 31.00 -22.28 2.69
N ARG A 343 32.25 -21.78 2.82
CA ARG A 343 32.57 -20.59 3.63
C ARG A 343 31.97 -19.32 3.00
N ASP A 344 32.36 -19.03 1.76
CA ASP A 344 32.16 -17.72 1.15
C ASP A 344 30.85 -17.66 0.33
N GLY A 345 30.34 -18.80 -0.15
CA GLY A 345 29.08 -18.92 -0.87
C GLY A 345 27.91 -19.23 0.06
N VAL A 346 27.96 -20.33 0.79
CA VAL A 346 26.81 -20.84 1.56
C VAL A 346 26.73 -20.16 2.93
N ILE A 347 27.78 -20.27 3.77
CA ILE A 347 27.73 -19.76 5.14
C ILE A 347 27.66 -18.24 5.15
N ALA A 348 28.44 -17.56 4.31
CA ALA A 348 28.36 -16.11 4.20
C ALA A 348 26.98 -15.64 3.67
N GLY A 349 26.43 -16.31 2.64
CA GLY A 349 25.13 -15.93 2.08
C GLY A 349 23.95 -16.22 3.00
N VAL A 350 23.88 -17.42 3.58
CA VAL A 350 22.82 -17.82 4.51
C VAL A 350 22.97 -17.08 5.84
N GLY A 351 24.21 -16.97 6.32
CA GLY A 351 24.55 -16.30 7.58
C GLY A 351 24.11 -14.84 7.58
N SER A 352 24.36 -14.10 6.51
CA SER A 352 23.91 -12.71 6.42
C SER A 352 22.39 -12.56 6.58
N VAL A 353 21.62 -13.45 5.95
CA VAL A 353 20.14 -13.43 6.08
C VAL A 353 19.70 -13.74 7.51
N LEU A 354 20.32 -14.75 8.14
CA LEU A 354 19.99 -15.16 9.50
C LEU A 354 20.37 -14.10 10.52
N SER A 355 21.52 -13.43 10.34
CA SER A 355 21.97 -12.36 11.23
C SER A 355 21.01 -11.16 11.26
N PHE A 356 20.40 -10.83 10.13
CA PHE A 356 19.42 -9.73 10.07
C PHE A 356 18.00 -10.12 10.48
N LEU A 357 17.71 -11.41 10.61
CA LEU A 357 16.36 -11.88 10.95
C LEU A 357 15.83 -11.32 12.28
N PRO A 358 16.56 -11.33 13.40
CA PRO A 358 16.08 -10.80 14.67
C PRO A 358 15.69 -9.32 14.57
N LEU A 359 16.49 -8.52 13.89
CA LEU A 359 16.23 -7.09 13.70
C LEU A 359 14.93 -6.85 12.91
N ILE A 360 14.69 -7.64 11.86
CA ILE A 360 13.47 -7.58 11.05
C ILE A 360 12.25 -8.03 11.87
N VAL A 361 12.37 -9.05 12.68
CA VAL A 361 11.31 -9.54 13.58
C VAL A 361 10.90 -8.46 14.59
N VAL A 362 11.88 -7.79 15.22
CA VAL A 362 11.62 -6.68 16.15
C VAL A 362 10.98 -5.50 15.45
N LEU A 363 11.41 -5.16 14.23
CA LEU A 363 10.79 -4.11 13.44
C LEU A 363 9.33 -4.44 13.14
N PHE A 364 9.04 -5.67 12.70
CA PHE A 364 7.66 -6.09 12.43
C PHE A 364 6.80 -6.13 13.68
N PHE A 365 7.36 -6.45 14.82
CA PHE A 365 6.66 -6.38 16.10
C PHE A 365 6.13 -4.98 16.37
N PHE A 366 7.00 -3.96 16.32
CA PHE A 366 6.59 -2.58 16.55
C PHE A 366 5.64 -2.05 15.48
N LEU A 367 5.87 -2.38 14.21
CA LEU A 367 4.97 -1.98 13.12
C LEU A 367 3.58 -2.61 13.26
N SER A 368 3.49 -3.89 13.63
CA SER A 368 2.21 -4.55 13.88
C SER A 368 1.49 -3.93 15.08
N MET A 369 2.23 -3.56 16.12
CA MET A 369 1.66 -2.85 17.28
C MET A 369 1.08 -1.48 16.89
N LEU A 370 1.76 -0.71 16.02
CA LEU A 370 1.26 0.56 15.52
C LEU A 370 0.03 0.37 14.60
N GLU A 371 0.04 -0.67 13.76
CA GLU A 371 -1.04 -0.99 12.85
C GLU A 371 -2.31 -1.37 13.63
N ASP A 372 -2.20 -2.32 14.57
CA ASP A 372 -3.32 -2.83 15.37
C ASP A 372 -3.89 -1.77 16.33
N SER A 373 -3.06 -0.83 16.81
CA SER A 373 -3.52 0.29 17.66
C SER A 373 -4.39 1.30 16.92
N GLY A 374 -4.40 1.30 15.58
CA GLY A 374 -5.07 2.30 14.75
C GLY A 374 -4.26 3.59 14.56
N TYR A 375 -3.03 3.71 15.10
CA TYR A 375 -2.20 4.89 14.96
C TYR A 375 -1.79 5.17 13.51
N MET A 376 -1.53 4.12 12.71
CA MET A 376 -1.12 4.26 11.30
C MET A 376 -2.19 4.94 10.44
N ALA A 377 -3.48 4.76 10.76
CA ALA A 377 -4.57 5.47 10.07
C ALA A 377 -4.52 6.98 10.30
N ARG A 378 -4.18 7.41 11.54
CA ARG A 378 -4.01 8.84 11.89
C ARG A 378 -2.83 9.46 11.16
N VAL A 379 -1.73 8.75 11.13
CA VAL A 379 -0.53 9.18 10.39
C VAL A 379 -0.84 9.36 8.90
N ALA A 380 -1.52 8.38 8.29
CA ALA A 380 -1.95 8.47 6.90
C ALA A 380 -2.88 9.67 6.66
N PHE A 381 -3.78 9.96 7.59
CA PHE A 381 -4.67 11.12 7.53
C PHE A 381 -3.90 12.45 7.58
N VAL A 382 -3.00 12.61 8.55
CA VAL A 382 -2.18 13.84 8.69
C VAL A 382 -1.30 14.08 7.47
N MET A 383 -0.75 13.01 6.91
CA MET A 383 0.17 13.09 5.76
C MET A 383 -0.56 13.24 4.41
N ASP A 384 -1.87 12.96 4.34
CA ASP A 384 -2.62 12.96 3.09
C ASP A 384 -2.52 14.31 2.35
N LYS A 385 -2.69 15.42 3.07
CA LYS A 385 -2.60 16.76 2.48
C LYS A 385 -1.23 17.06 1.83
N LEU A 386 -0.15 16.54 2.41
CA LEU A 386 1.21 16.73 1.87
C LEU A 386 1.46 15.82 0.67
N LEU A 387 1.08 14.54 0.78
CA LEU A 387 1.33 13.54 -0.25
C LEU A 387 0.49 13.77 -1.51
N ARG A 388 -0.72 14.27 -1.39
CA ARG A 388 -1.55 14.65 -2.55
C ARG A 388 -0.87 15.70 -3.44
N LYS A 389 -0.15 16.65 -2.86
CA LYS A 389 0.60 17.66 -3.64
C LYS A 389 1.63 17.01 -4.57
N ILE A 390 2.23 15.91 -4.16
CA ILE A 390 3.20 15.15 -4.96
C ILE A 390 2.57 14.01 -5.76
N GLY A 391 1.23 13.88 -5.74
CA GLY A 391 0.49 12.90 -6.52
C GLY A 391 0.37 11.52 -5.89
N LEU A 392 0.57 11.39 -4.57
CA LEU A 392 0.42 10.16 -3.79
C LEU A 392 -0.73 10.30 -2.79
N SER A 393 -1.41 9.21 -2.47
CA SER A 393 -2.40 9.18 -1.39
C SER A 393 -1.74 9.12 -0.02
N GLY A 394 -2.43 9.57 1.03
CA GLY A 394 -1.93 9.50 2.41
C GLY A 394 -1.53 8.09 2.85
N LYS A 395 -2.23 7.06 2.37
CA LYS A 395 -1.87 5.65 2.62
C LYS A 395 -0.50 5.25 2.08
N SER A 396 0.01 5.92 1.04
CA SER A 396 1.34 5.67 0.48
C SER A 396 2.47 6.00 1.46
N PHE A 397 2.17 6.83 2.47
CA PHE A 397 3.15 7.20 3.49
C PHE A 397 3.62 6.00 4.32
N VAL A 398 2.71 5.07 4.62
CA VAL A 398 3.03 3.87 5.43
C VAL A 398 4.12 3.00 4.78
N PRO A 399 3.98 2.56 3.51
CA PRO A 399 5.06 1.90 2.79
C PRO A 399 6.37 2.70 2.74
N MET A 400 6.30 4.00 2.44
CA MET A 400 7.49 4.85 2.38
C MET A 400 8.22 4.92 3.72
N LEU A 401 7.47 5.00 4.82
CA LEU A 401 8.01 4.99 6.17
C LEU A 401 8.72 3.67 6.50
N ILE A 402 8.07 2.54 6.22
CA ILE A 402 8.67 1.21 6.40
C ILE A 402 9.97 1.10 5.58
N GLY A 403 10.06 1.83 4.47
CA GLY A 403 11.24 1.91 3.61
C GLY A 403 12.50 2.39 4.31
N PHE A 404 12.40 3.21 5.35
CA PHE A 404 13.55 3.60 6.18
C PHE A 404 14.11 2.45 7.01
N GLY A 405 13.29 1.46 7.34
CA GLY A 405 13.74 0.22 7.97
C GLY A 405 14.24 -0.79 6.94
N CYS A 406 13.37 -1.21 6.03
CA CYS A 406 13.67 -2.18 4.98
C CYS A 406 12.76 -2.00 3.76
N SER A 407 13.35 -1.94 2.56
CA SER A 407 12.60 -1.77 1.31
C SER A 407 11.72 -2.99 0.95
N VAL A 408 12.08 -4.21 1.39
CA VAL A 408 11.31 -5.43 1.07
C VAL A 408 9.90 -5.38 1.65
N PRO A 409 9.72 -5.26 2.99
CA PRO A 409 8.38 -5.14 3.58
C PRO A 409 7.67 -3.86 3.14
N ALA A 410 8.40 -2.79 2.88
CA ALA A 410 7.85 -1.54 2.38
C ALA A 410 7.13 -1.72 1.03
N ILE A 411 7.79 -2.37 0.07
CA ILE A 411 7.21 -2.69 -1.24
C ILE A 411 6.00 -3.63 -1.07
N MET A 412 6.10 -4.63 -0.19
CA MET A 412 4.99 -5.55 0.09
C MET A 412 3.79 -4.85 0.73
N ALA A 413 4.02 -3.86 1.61
CA ALA A 413 2.97 -3.08 2.24
C ALA A 413 2.17 -2.24 1.25
N SER A 414 2.70 -1.95 0.06
CA SER A 414 1.96 -1.24 -0.99
C SER A 414 0.69 -1.96 -1.46
N ARG A 415 0.49 -3.24 -1.11
CA ARG A 415 -0.76 -4.00 -1.37
C ARG A 415 -1.98 -3.42 -0.68
N THR A 416 -1.78 -2.70 0.41
CA THR A 416 -2.88 -2.04 1.13
C THR A 416 -3.44 -0.82 0.40
N LEU A 417 -2.78 -0.39 -0.68
CA LEU A 417 -3.23 0.71 -1.52
C LEU A 417 -4.27 0.20 -2.51
N SER A 418 -5.43 0.82 -2.49
CA SER A 418 -6.58 0.48 -3.34
C SER A 418 -6.35 0.87 -4.81
N SER A 419 -5.65 1.98 -5.06
CA SER A 419 -5.33 2.44 -6.41
C SER A 419 -4.11 1.73 -6.99
N GLN A 420 -4.25 1.11 -8.16
CA GLN A 420 -3.11 0.54 -8.89
C GLN A 420 -2.07 1.59 -9.29
N ARG A 421 -2.52 2.81 -9.60
CA ARG A 421 -1.66 3.95 -9.91
C ARG A 421 -0.79 4.30 -8.69
N ASP A 422 -1.41 4.56 -7.55
CA ASP A 422 -0.71 4.93 -6.32
C ASP A 422 0.21 3.81 -5.84
N ARG A 423 -0.23 2.55 -5.98
CA ARG A 423 0.57 1.37 -5.68
C ARG A 423 1.86 1.32 -6.51
N LYS A 424 1.76 1.49 -7.85
CA LYS A 424 2.93 1.48 -8.74
C LYS A 424 3.87 2.65 -8.44
N MET A 425 3.35 3.86 -8.27
CA MET A 425 4.15 5.03 -7.90
C MET A 425 4.88 4.82 -6.57
N THR A 426 4.18 4.33 -5.56
CA THR A 426 4.76 4.05 -4.23
C THR A 426 5.87 3.00 -4.33
N ILE A 427 5.69 1.92 -5.08
CA ILE A 427 6.72 0.89 -5.30
C ILE A 427 8.00 1.48 -5.93
N ILE A 428 7.84 2.36 -6.92
CA ILE A 428 8.99 2.98 -7.62
C ILE A 428 9.75 3.94 -6.70
N VAL A 429 9.05 4.71 -5.88
CA VAL A 429 9.62 5.80 -5.07
C VAL A 429 10.20 5.30 -3.74
N THR A 430 9.60 4.27 -3.14
CA THR A 430 9.97 3.74 -1.81
C THR A 430 11.47 3.38 -1.68
N PRO A 431 12.17 2.77 -2.65
CA PRO A 431 13.59 2.41 -2.51
C PRO A 431 14.56 3.60 -2.41
N PHE A 432 14.14 4.83 -2.72
CA PHE A 432 14.94 6.02 -2.46
C PHE A 432 15.04 6.35 -0.97
N MET A 433 14.13 5.81 -0.14
CA MET A 433 14.27 5.86 1.31
C MET A 433 15.47 5.04 1.75
N SER A 434 16.21 5.59 2.71
CA SER A 434 17.45 4.98 3.17
C SER A 434 17.19 3.86 4.17
N CYS A 435 17.31 2.61 3.75
CA CYS A 435 17.12 1.46 4.65
C CYS A 435 18.34 1.20 5.54
N SER A 436 18.13 0.46 6.63
CA SER A 436 19.17 0.14 7.63
C SER A 436 20.40 -0.58 7.06
N ALA A 437 20.24 -1.41 6.04
CA ALA A 437 21.35 -2.11 5.39
C ALA A 437 22.36 -1.17 4.68
N LYS A 438 22.01 0.09 4.48
CA LYS A 438 22.91 1.12 3.93
C LYS A 438 23.77 1.79 5.02
N LEU A 439 23.39 1.69 6.30
CA LEU A 439 24.10 2.35 7.41
C LEU A 439 25.58 1.97 7.54
N PRO A 440 26.01 0.70 7.39
CA PRO A 440 27.43 0.36 7.43
C PRO A 440 28.26 1.09 6.36
N ILE A 441 27.67 1.32 5.16
CA ILE A 441 28.35 2.05 4.09
C ILE A 441 28.51 3.53 4.47
N TYR A 442 27.46 4.12 5.09
CA TYR A 442 27.54 5.49 5.59
C TYR A 442 28.62 5.62 6.66
N GLY A 443 28.59 4.72 7.65
CA GLY A 443 29.59 4.70 8.72
C GLY A 443 31.01 4.64 8.17
N MET A 444 31.29 3.74 7.23
CA MET A 444 32.58 3.56 6.60
C MET A 444 33.07 4.84 5.87
N ILE A 445 32.25 5.39 4.97
CA ILE A 445 32.64 6.57 4.18
C ILE A 445 32.74 7.83 5.07
N ILE A 446 31.79 7.99 6.00
CA ILE A 446 31.79 9.14 6.90
C ILE A 446 32.99 9.09 7.84
N ALA A 447 33.35 7.93 8.40
CA ALA A 447 34.52 7.78 9.23
C ALA A 447 35.83 8.06 8.48
N ALA A 448 35.92 7.62 7.21
CA ALA A 448 37.12 7.82 6.39
C ALA A 448 37.31 9.28 5.96
N PHE A 449 36.24 10.03 5.60
CA PHE A 449 36.37 11.34 4.94
C PHE A 449 35.74 12.51 5.71
N PHE A 450 34.76 12.26 6.57
CA PHE A 450 33.90 13.28 7.17
C PHE A 450 33.74 13.15 8.70
N SER A 451 34.73 12.62 9.39
CA SER A 451 34.66 12.31 10.83
C SER A 451 34.23 13.51 11.69
N THR A 452 34.72 14.74 11.37
CA THR A 452 34.38 15.97 12.10
C THR A 452 32.95 16.50 11.79
N LYS A 453 32.37 16.12 10.65
CA LYS A 453 31.04 16.57 10.19
C LYS A 453 30.06 15.40 10.04
N ALA A 454 30.30 14.30 10.71
CA ALA A 454 29.54 13.05 10.57
C ALA A 454 28.00 13.23 10.68
N PRO A 455 27.46 13.93 11.70
CA PRO A 455 25.99 14.11 11.79
C PRO A 455 25.41 14.90 10.62
N LEU A 456 26.14 15.93 10.17
CA LEU A 456 25.67 16.77 9.07
C LEU A 456 25.62 15.99 7.74
N VAL A 457 26.66 15.21 7.45
CA VAL A 457 26.70 14.36 6.24
C VAL A 457 25.61 13.32 6.28
N MET A 458 25.38 12.68 7.44
CA MET A 458 24.31 11.71 7.62
C MET A 458 22.93 12.33 7.31
N ILE A 459 22.62 13.48 7.90
CA ILE A 459 21.35 14.18 7.67
C ILE A 459 21.23 14.57 6.19
N THR A 460 22.31 15.08 5.59
CA THR A 460 22.30 15.49 4.17
C THR A 460 21.97 14.31 3.24
N ILE A 461 22.54 13.14 3.47
CA ILE A 461 22.26 11.95 2.66
C ILE A 461 20.81 11.49 2.81
N TYR A 462 20.25 11.52 4.02
CA TYR A 462 18.84 11.22 4.22
C TYR A 462 17.93 12.24 3.52
N CYS A 463 18.25 13.53 3.61
CA CYS A 463 17.52 14.60 2.91
C CYS A 463 17.59 14.44 1.38
N ILE A 464 18.75 14.08 0.83
CA ILE A 464 18.88 13.78 -0.61
C ILE A 464 17.94 12.66 -1.01
N GLY A 465 17.88 11.57 -0.25
CA GLY A 465 16.96 10.45 -0.53
C GLY A 465 15.50 10.88 -0.57
N ILE A 466 15.06 11.66 0.42
CA ILE A 466 13.69 12.19 0.51
C ILE A 466 13.39 13.15 -0.64
N LEU A 467 14.30 14.08 -0.95
CA LEU A 467 14.12 15.06 -2.04
C LEU A 467 14.04 14.36 -3.40
N VAL A 468 14.87 13.36 -3.64
CA VAL A 468 14.84 12.54 -4.86
C VAL A 468 13.53 11.76 -4.96
N ALA A 469 13.02 11.23 -3.85
CA ALA A 469 11.73 10.56 -3.81
C ALA A 469 10.59 11.50 -4.18
N ILE A 470 10.57 12.71 -3.61
CA ILE A 470 9.57 13.75 -3.94
C ILE A 470 9.66 14.15 -5.40
N PHE A 471 10.85 14.47 -5.89
CA PHE A 471 11.09 14.85 -7.29
C PHE A 471 10.66 13.72 -8.25
N SER A 472 11.03 12.48 -7.92
CA SER A 472 10.65 11.29 -8.69
C SER A 472 9.12 11.11 -8.72
N ALA A 473 8.42 11.31 -7.59
CA ALA A 473 6.96 11.24 -7.54
C ALA A 473 6.31 12.30 -8.44
N LEU A 474 6.79 13.54 -8.40
CA LEU A 474 6.31 14.63 -9.27
C LEU A 474 6.56 14.34 -10.74
N LEU A 475 7.74 13.85 -11.09
CA LEU A 475 8.10 13.46 -12.46
C LEU A 475 7.19 12.32 -12.98
N LEU A 476 6.99 11.29 -12.17
CA LEU A 476 6.11 10.17 -12.49
C LEU A 476 4.64 10.60 -12.64
N LYS A 477 4.16 11.51 -11.78
CA LYS A 477 2.82 12.11 -11.90
C LYS A 477 2.67 12.86 -13.23
N ALA A 478 3.67 13.63 -13.63
CA ALA A 478 3.59 14.45 -14.83
C ALA A 478 3.68 13.63 -16.13
N ILE A 479 4.48 12.54 -16.16
CA ILE A 479 4.82 11.85 -17.42
C ILE A 479 4.09 10.51 -17.56
N ILE A 480 4.11 9.66 -16.51
CA ILE A 480 3.70 8.25 -16.63
C ILE A 480 2.33 7.98 -16.02
N PHE A 481 2.04 8.63 -14.89
CA PHE A 481 0.83 8.37 -14.09
C PHE A 481 0.01 9.65 -13.90
N PRO A 482 -0.58 10.23 -14.95
CA PRO A 482 -1.40 11.44 -14.84
C PRO A 482 -2.67 11.16 -14.02
N GLY A 483 -3.22 12.21 -13.41
CA GLY A 483 -4.43 12.16 -12.59
C GLY A 483 -4.14 12.42 -11.11
N ASP A 484 -5.21 12.63 -10.34
CA ASP A 484 -5.12 12.90 -8.91
C ASP A 484 -5.25 11.61 -8.08
N PRO A 485 -4.62 11.57 -6.90
CA PRO A 485 -4.73 10.44 -6.00
C PRO A 485 -6.14 10.37 -5.41
N ILE A 486 -6.58 9.16 -5.07
CA ILE A 486 -7.88 8.94 -4.43
C ILE A 486 -7.92 9.69 -3.10
N PRO A 487 -8.97 10.50 -2.84
CA PRO A 487 -9.16 11.15 -1.56
C PRO A 487 -9.18 10.13 -0.41
N PHE A 488 -8.50 10.47 0.67
CA PHE A 488 -8.56 9.67 1.89
C PHE A 488 -9.86 10.00 2.65
N VAL A 489 -10.94 9.33 2.26
CA VAL A 489 -12.22 9.40 2.98
C VAL A 489 -12.32 8.15 3.84
N MET A 490 -11.90 8.24 5.10
CA MET A 490 -12.04 7.14 6.07
C MET A 490 -12.22 7.72 7.47
N GLU A 491 -13.23 7.23 8.17
CA GLU A 491 -13.32 7.42 9.61
C GLU A 491 -12.10 6.80 10.29
N LEU A 492 -11.56 7.49 11.28
CA LEU A 492 -10.45 6.98 12.06
C LEU A 492 -10.97 5.86 12.97
N PRO A 493 -10.46 4.63 12.86
CA PRO A 493 -10.91 3.53 13.72
C PRO A 493 -10.66 3.88 15.19
N SER A 494 -11.51 3.46 16.13
CA SER A 494 -11.27 3.64 17.56
C SER A 494 -9.93 3.03 17.98
N TYR A 495 -9.23 3.69 18.93
CA TYR A 495 -8.00 3.10 19.46
C TYR A 495 -8.29 1.79 20.18
N ARG A 496 -7.51 0.79 19.84
CA ARG A 496 -7.57 -0.54 20.48
C ARG A 496 -6.21 -0.88 21.06
N ILE A 497 -6.20 -1.49 22.24
CA ILE A 497 -4.97 -2.06 22.80
C ILE A 497 -4.67 -3.33 21.99
N PRO A 498 -3.51 -3.40 21.31
CA PRO A 498 -3.14 -4.56 20.54
C PRO A 498 -3.11 -5.83 21.41
N THR A 499 -3.75 -6.91 20.97
CA THR A 499 -3.66 -8.18 21.70
C THR A 499 -2.35 -8.86 21.36
N ALA A 500 -1.64 -9.35 22.37
CA ALA A 500 -0.35 -10.02 22.19
C ALA A 500 -0.41 -11.16 21.16
N LYS A 501 -1.51 -11.92 21.15
CA LYS A 501 -1.74 -13.01 20.19
C LYS A 501 -1.75 -12.52 18.74
N ASN A 502 -2.47 -11.44 18.44
CA ASN A 502 -2.56 -10.89 17.08
C ASN A 502 -1.22 -10.32 16.64
N VAL A 503 -0.56 -9.53 17.48
CA VAL A 503 0.74 -8.94 17.18
C VAL A 503 1.78 -10.03 16.87
N ILE A 504 1.87 -11.08 17.69
CA ILE A 504 2.81 -12.19 17.47
C ILE A 504 2.45 -12.95 16.19
N MET A 505 1.17 -13.18 15.92
CA MET A 505 0.73 -13.89 14.72
C MET A 505 1.08 -13.10 13.44
N HIS A 506 0.74 -11.81 13.39
CA HIS A 506 1.08 -10.95 12.26
C HIS A 506 2.59 -10.76 12.08
N MET A 507 3.33 -10.59 13.17
CA MET A 507 4.78 -10.57 13.16
C MET A 507 5.36 -11.85 12.54
N TRP A 508 4.88 -13.02 13.00
CA TRP A 508 5.37 -14.32 12.52
C TRP A 508 5.03 -14.58 11.05
N GLU A 509 3.84 -14.23 10.60
CA GLU A 509 3.46 -14.36 9.19
C GLU A 509 4.36 -13.50 8.28
N LYS A 510 4.57 -12.23 8.66
CA LYS A 510 5.46 -11.31 7.92
C LYS A 510 6.92 -11.80 7.93
N ALA A 511 7.41 -12.30 9.08
CA ALA A 511 8.76 -12.85 9.21
C ALA A 511 8.94 -14.14 8.41
N LYS A 512 7.99 -15.07 8.45
CA LYS A 512 7.99 -16.32 7.68
C LYS A 512 8.01 -16.05 6.17
N ASP A 513 7.19 -15.11 5.72
CA ASP A 513 7.13 -14.69 4.32
C ASP A 513 8.47 -14.09 3.85
N PHE A 514 9.11 -13.27 4.70
CA PHE A 514 10.43 -12.72 4.45
C PHE A 514 11.48 -13.83 4.36
N LEU A 515 11.55 -14.72 5.36
CA LEU A 515 12.50 -15.84 5.39
C LEU A 515 12.41 -16.70 4.14
N LYS A 516 11.22 -17.16 3.80
CA LYS A 516 11.03 -18.06 2.65
C LYS A 516 11.50 -17.42 1.34
N LYS A 517 11.30 -16.11 1.18
CA LYS A 517 11.66 -15.39 -0.05
C LYS A 517 13.12 -14.95 -0.06
N ALA A 518 13.59 -14.35 1.03
CA ALA A 518 14.96 -13.86 1.14
C ALA A 518 15.97 -15.00 1.09
N PHE A 519 15.70 -16.10 1.80
CA PHE A 519 16.59 -17.27 1.83
C PHE A 519 16.85 -17.83 0.43
N THR A 520 15.81 -18.05 -0.37
CA THR A 520 15.99 -18.65 -1.72
C THR A 520 16.73 -17.70 -2.67
N ILE A 521 16.33 -16.43 -2.70
CA ILE A 521 16.85 -15.48 -3.70
C ILE A 521 18.25 -15.01 -3.34
N ILE A 522 18.49 -14.67 -2.07
CA ILE A 522 19.82 -14.22 -1.61
C ILE A 522 20.82 -15.38 -1.68
N PHE A 523 20.40 -16.60 -1.33
CA PHE A 523 21.24 -17.77 -1.42
C PHE A 523 21.74 -18.02 -2.86
N ILE A 524 20.85 -18.02 -3.86
CA ILE A 524 21.24 -18.19 -5.26
C ILE A 524 22.14 -17.04 -5.71
N ALA A 525 21.82 -15.80 -5.31
CA ALA A 525 22.63 -14.64 -5.67
C ALA A 525 24.04 -14.69 -5.03
N SER A 526 24.16 -15.14 -3.78
CA SER A 526 25.46 -15.29 -3.11
C SER A 526 26.31 -16.36 -3.76
N LEU A 527 25.72 -17.50 -4.16
CA LEU A 527 26.43 -18.54 -4.90
C LEU A 527 26.94 -18.02 -6.25
N LEU A 528 26.12 -17.23 -6.95
CA LEU A 528 26.52 -16.62 -8.22
C LEU A 528 27.68 -15.64 -8.04
N ILE A 529 27.61 -14.77 -7.03
CA ILE A 529 28.69 -13.82 -6.72
C ILE A 529 29.95 -14.54 -6.29
N TRP A 530 29.85 -15.56 -5.41
CA TRP A 530 30.98 -16.39 -5.04
C TRP A 530 31.65 -17.01 -6.29
N PHE A 531 30.86 -17.57 -7.21
CA PHE A 531 31.40 -18.13 -8.44
C PHE A 531 32.14 -17.07 -9.27
N LEU A 532 31.53 -15.91 -9.50
CA LEU A 532 32.14 -14.83 -10.27
C LEU A 532 33.39 -14.24 -9.61
N GLN A 533 33.50 -14.32 -8.29
CA GLN A 533 34.63 -13.81 -7.51
C GLN A 533 35.77 -14.83 -7.39
N SER A 534 35.44 -16.12 -7.37
CA SER A 534 36.42 -17.21 -7.17
C SER A 534 37.01 -17.77 -8.44
N PHE A 535 36.40 -17.54 -9.61
CA PHE A 535 36.84 -18.12 -10.86
C PHE A 535 37.21 -17.06 -11.91
N ASN A 536 38.17 -17.42 -12.79
CA ASN A 536 38.49 -16.68 -14.02
C ASN A 536 37.67 -17.21 -15.22
N PHE A 537 37.82 -16.61 -16.40
CA PHE A 537 37.14 -17.06 -17.63
C PHE A 537 37.60 -18.46 -18.15
N ARG A 538 38.67 -19.03 -17.58
CA ARG A 538 39.11 -20.39 -17.87
C ARG A 538 38.56 -21.42 -16.88
N PHE A 539 37.66 -20.98 -15.95
CA PHE A 539 37.14 -21.79 -14.86
C PHE A 539 38.20 -22.31 -13.88
N GLU A 540 39.34 -21.62 -13.79
CA GLU A 540 40.36 -21.91 -12.80
C GLU A 540 40.07 -21.05 -11.53
N MET A 541 40.25 -21.64 -10.36
CA MET A 541 40.09 -20.92 -9.11
C MET A 541 41.24 -19.92 -8.93
N VAL A 542 40.91 -18.65 -8.70
CA VAL A 542 41.89 -17.58 -8.56
C VAL A 542 42.20 -17.33 -7.08
N THR A 543 43.50 -17.20 -6.78
CA THR A 543 43.98 -16.77 -5.46
C THR A 543 44.03 -15.25 -5.34
N ASP A 544 44.11 -14.55 -6.47
CA ASP A 544 44.13 -13.09 -6.55
C ASP A 544 42.79 -12.59 -7.12
N SER A 545 42.00 -11.92 -6.29
CA SER A 545 40.68 -11.40 -6.65
C SER A 545 40.69 -10.49 -7.88
N SER A 546 41.82 -9.86 -8.22
CA SER A 546 41.95 -8.98 -9.41
C SER A 546 41.81 -9.72 -10.73
N LYS A 547 42.03 -11.05 -10.74
CA LYS A 547 41.95 -11.92 -11.93
C LYS A 547 40.59 -12.61 -12.09
N SER A 548 39.64 -12.33 -11.17
CA SER A 548 38.32 -12.94 -11.20
C SER A 548 37.44 -12.37 -12.32
N ILE A 549 36.41 -13.15 -12.70
CA ILE A 549 35.38 -12.69 -13.65
C ILE A 549 34.74 -11.42 -13.15
N LEU A 550 34.46 -11.34 -11.85
CA LEU A 550 33.83 -10.18 -11.23
C LEU A 550 34.70 -8.93 -11.32
N ALA A 551 36.01 -9.04 -11.11
CA ALA A 551 36.96 -7.94 -11.28
C ALA A 551 37.01 -7.43 -12.73
N TYR A 552 36.99 -8.35 -13.70
CA TYR A 552 36.94 -7.98 -15.13
C TYR A 552 35.66 -7.19 -15.47
N ILE A 553 34.48 -7.63 -14.97
CA ILE A 553 33.21 -6.91 -15.14
C ILE A 553 33.30 -5.54 -14.46
N GLY A 554 33.82 -5.51 -13.22
CA GLY A 554 34.03 -4.26 -12.47
C GLY A 554 34.92 -3.25 -13.20
N ASN A 555 36.02 -3.74 -13.83
CA ASN A 555 36.93 -2.92 -14.63
C ASN A 555 36.25 -2.34 -15.88
N LYS A 556 35.40 -3.11 -16.56
CA LYS A 556 34.62 -2.59 -17.70
C LYS A 556 33.59 -1.56 -17.26
N LEU A 557 32.93 -1.77 -16.13
CA LEU A 557 31.93 -0.87 -15.60
C LEU A 557 32.55 0.41 -14.99
N SER A 558 33.82 0.37 -14.56
CA SER A 558 34.50 1.51 -13.95
C SER A 558 34.56 2.72 -14.88
N PHE A 559 34.59 2.49 -16.20
CA PHE A 559 34.52 3.56 -17.19
C PHE A 559 33.21 4.36 -17.12
N ILE A 560 32.09 3.70 -16.81
CA ILE A 560 30.80 4.35 -16.67
C ILE A 560 30.78 5.30 -15.45
N PHE A 561 31.53 4.96 -14.41
CA PHE A 561 31.59 5.73 -13.16
C PHE A 561 32.69 6.81 -13.15
N ALA A 562 33.54 6.85 -14.18
CA ALA A 562 34.58 7.89 -14.31
C ALA A 562 34.03 9.34 -14.21
N PRO A 563 32.87 9.69 -14.84
CA PRO A 563 32.28 11.02 -14.70
C PRO A 563 31.80 11.38 -13.28
N LEU A 564 31.64 10.38 -12.41
CA LEU A 564 31.25 10.57 -11.00
C LEU A 564 32.48 10.67 -10.07
N GLY A 565 33.70 10.63 -10.63
CA GLY A 565 34.95 10.74 -9.89
C GLY A 565 35.45 9.47 -9.21
N PHE A 566 34.85 8.28 -9.51
CA PHE A 566 35.29 7.00 -8.99
C PHE A 566 35.40 5.94 -10.11
N SER A 567 36.56 5.87 -10.72
CA SER A 567 36.85 4.96 -11.84
C SER A 567 37.62 3.70 -11.43
N ASP A 568 37.84 3.46 -10.15
CA ASP A 568 38.53 2.26 -9.68
C ASP A 568 37.61 1.02 -9.77
N TRP A 569 38.15 -0.07 -10.32
CA TRP A 569 37.41 -1.32 -10.50
C TRP A 569 36.92 -1.94 -9.18
N ARG A 570 37.64 -1.72 -8.06
CA ARG A 570 37.24 -2.21 -6.73
C ARG A 570 35.94 -1.58 -6.24
N LEU A 571 35.77 -0.29 -6.49
CA LEU A 571 34.54 0.43 -6.19
C LEU A 571 33.39 -0.06 -7.05
N SER A 572 33.61 -0.23 -8.37
CA SER A 572 32.60 -0.76 -9.29
C SER A 572 32.19 -2.19 -8.93
N THR A 573 33.17 -3.04 -8.56
CA THR A 573 32.93 -4.41 -8.10
C THR A 573 32.09 -4.44 -6.82
N SER A 574 32.39 -3.56 -5.86
CA SER A 574 31.63 -3.46 -4.61
C SER A 574 30.18 -3.02 -4.84
N LEU A 575 29.90 -2.18 -5.83
CA LEU A 575 28.54 -1.81 -6.22
C LEU A 575 27.75 -2.98 -6.80
N ILE A 576 28.42 -3.88 -7.56
CA ILE A 576 27.79 -5.10 -8.10
C ILE A 576 27.42 -6.05 -6.95
N THR A 577 28.34 -6.30 -6.02
CA THR A 577 28.04 -7.15 -4.85
C THR A 577 26.96 -6.53 -3.97
N GLY A 578 26.94 -5.21 -3.86
CA GLY A 578 25.89 -4.45 -3.17
C GLY A 578 24.47 -4.58 -3.78
N ILE A 579 24.32 -5.17 -4.97
CA ILE A 579 23.01 -5.54 -5.51
C ILE A 579 22.47 -6.78 -4.78
N THR A 580 23.29 -7.70 -4.34
CA THR A 580 22.84 -8.87 -3.59
C THR A 580 22.36 -8.45 -2.20
N ALA A 581 23.22 -7.77 -1.46
CA ALA A 581 22.94 -7.19 -0.16
C ALA A 581 23.77 -5.91 0.01
N LYS A 582 23.17 -4.82 0.49
CA LYS A 582 23.86 -3.51 0.51
C LYS A 582 25.11 -3.51 1.41
N GLU A 583 25.04 -4.21 2.52
CA GLU A 583 26.16 -4.36 3.46
C GLU A 583 27.38 -5.06 2.82
N SER A 584 27.19 -5.86 1.78
CA SER A 584 28.28 -6.53 1.07
C SER A 584 29.23 -5.54 0.38
N VAL A 585 28.86 -4.29 0.20
CA VAL A 585 29.75 -3.24 -0.31
C VAL A 585 30.97 -3.09 0.59
N VAL A 586 30.75 -3.03 1.92
CA VAL A 586 31.82 -2.83 2.91
C VAL A 586 32.75 -4.05 2.96
N SER A 587 32.18 -5.26 3.06
CA SER A 587 32.98 -6.48 3.11
C SER A 587 33.76 -6.72 1.83
N THR A 588 33.16 -6.44 0.66
CA THR A 588 33.87 -6.55 -0.62
C THR A 588 35.02 -5.56 -0.72
N LEU A 589 34.82 -4.30 -0.31
CA LEU A 589 35.91 -3.32 -0.30
C LEU A 589 37.02 -3.74 0.66
N SER A 590 36.72 -4.25 1.84
CA SER A 590 37.69 -4.76 2.80
C SER A 590 38.55 -5.89 2.19
N VAL A 591 37.92 -6.85 1.52
CA VAL A 591 38.61 -7.94 0.83
C VAL A 591 39.48 -7.44 -0.35
N LEU A 592 38.92 -6.59 -1.21
CA LEU A 592 39.62 -6.10 -2.42
C LEU A 592 40.76 -5.11 -2.11
N THR A 593 40.75 -4.51 -0.94
CA THR A 593 41.85 -3.63 -0.45
C THR A 593 42.81 -4.35 0.49
N ASN A 594 42.63 -5.66 0.74
CA ASN A 594 43.38 -6.46 1.71
C ASN A 594 43.45 -5.81 3.11
N SER A 595 42.35 -5.20 3.53
CA SER A 595 42.28 -4.47 4.80
C SER A 595 41.82 -5.42 5.91
N SER A 596 42.67 -5.69 6.90
CA SER A 596 42.38 -6.56 8.05
C SER A 596 41.74 -5.81 9.25
N SER A 597 41.73 -4.48 9.21
CA SER A 597 41.12 -3.65 10.25
C SER A 597 40.34 -2.47 9.66
N PRO A 598 39.37 -1.88 10.40
CA PRO A 598 38.65 -0.71 9.93
C PRO A 598 39.56 0.46 9.55
N ASP A 599 40.61 0.73 10.33
CA ASP A 599 41.55 1.83 10.07
C ASP A 599 42.34 1.59 8.77
N ALA A 600 42.77 0.35 8.51
CA ALA A 600 43.41 0.00 7.25
C ALA A 600 42.49 0.21 6.04
N LEU A 601 41.20 -0.09 6.19
CA LEU A 601 40.19 0.18 5.17
C LEU A 601 40.01 1.68 4.91
N TYR A 602 39.96 2.50 5.97
CA TYR A 602 39.85 3.97 5.84
C TYR A 602 41.06 4.57 5.11
N HIS A 603 42.27 4.11 5.44
CA HIS A 603 43.48 4.51 4.72
C HIS A 603 43.44 4.10 3.24
N ALA A 604 43.03 2.87 2.95
CA ALA A 604 42.90 2.41 1.57
C ALA A 604 41.86 3.23 0.80
N LEU A 605 40.72 3.57 1.40
CA LEU A 605 39.70 4.42 0.77
C LEU A 605 40.20 5.82 0.48
N ASN A 606 40.99 6.42 1.36
CA ASN A 606 41.60 7.74 1.17
C ASN A 606 42.59 7.77 -0.02
N THR A 607 43.15 6.63 -0.42
CA THR A 607 43.97 6.52 -1.66
C THR A 607 43.13 6.34 -2.92
N LEU A 608 41.90 5.82 -2.79
CA LEU A 608 41.03 5.49 -3.92
C LEU A 608 40.05 6.61 -4.28
N LEU A 609 39.67 7.44 -3.31
CA LEU A 609 38.64 8.45 -3.41
C LEU A 609 39.13 9.78 -2.88
N THR A 610 38.63 10.87 -3.48
CA THR A 610 38.67 12.21 -2.91
C THR A 610 37.41 12.46 -2.08
N PRO A 611 37.36 13.45 -1.19
CA PRO A 611 36.13 13.76 -0.45
C PRO A 611 34.91 14.00 -1.35
N ALA A 612 35.10 14.64 -2.50
CA ALA A 612 34.03 14.89 -3.47
C ALA A 612 33.53 13.56 -4.11
N SER A 613 34.46 12.70 -4.54
CA SER A 613 34.09 11.41 -5.12
C SER A 613 33.55 10.43 -4.08
N ALA A 614 34.00 10.51 -2.83
CA ALA A 614 33.46 9.74 -1.71
C ALA A 614 31.99 10.11 -1.42
N PHE A 615 31.66 11.39 -1.46
CA PHE A 615 30.29 11.86 -1.28
C PHE A 615 29.39 11.49 -2.48
N ALA A 616 29.93 11.53 -3.70
CA ALA A 616 29.23 11.04 -4.90
C ALA A 616 28.97 9.53 -4.84
N PHE A 617 29.98 8.73 -4.46
CA PHE A 617 29.87 7.29 -4.26
C PHE A 617 28.80 6.95 -3.22
N LEU A 618 28.79 7.66 -2.10
CA LEU A 618 27.79 7.54 -1.05
C LEU A 618 26.39 7.86 -1.59
N THR A 619 26.23 8.96 -2.31
CA THR A 619 24.96 9.37 -2.92
C THR A 619 24.45 8.33 -3.93
N PHE A 620 25.32 7.83 -4.80
CA PHE A 620 24.97 6.79 -5.75
C PHE A 620 24.52 5.52 -5.03
N THR A 621 25.26 5.09 -4.00
CA THR A 621 24.98 3.88 -3.24
C THR A 621 23.65 3.93 -2.51
N VAL A 622 23.22 5.12 -2.09
CA VAL A 622 21.92 5.34 -1.46
C VAL A 622 20.78 5.17 -2.45
N LEU A 623 20.94 5.69 -3.66
CA LEU A 623 19.84 5.91 -4.60
C LEU A 623 19.69 4.80 -5.66
N TYR A 624 20.78 4.08 -6.02
CA TYR A 624 20.70 3.06 -7.08
C TYR A 624 19.81 1.89 -6.66
N MET A 625 19.44 1.05 -7.62
CA MET A 625 18.50 -0.07 -7.44
C MET A 625 18.69 -0.78 -6.09
N PRO A 626 17.61 -1.19 -5.43
CA PRO A 626 17.67 -1.85 -4.13
C PRO A 626 18.30 -3.25 -4.24
N CYS A 627 18.46 -3.92 -3.10
CA CYS A 627 18.97 -5.31 -3.06
C CYS A 627 18.07 -6.27 -3.85
N VAL A 628 18.63 -7.43 -4.23
CA VAL A 628 17.95 -8.45 -5.05
C VAL A 628 16.62 -8.91 -4.41
N ALA A 629 16.54 -8.96 -3.08
CA ALA A 629 15.30 -9.30 -2.38
C ALA A 629 14.20 -8.25 -2.60
N ALA A 630 14.55 -6.96 -2.57
CA ALA A 630 13.61 -5.89 -2.85
C ALA A 630 13.23 -5.83 -4.35
N PHE A 631 14.17 -6.10 -5.24
CA PHE A 631 13.89 -6.26 -6.67
C PHE A 631 12.87 -7.39 -6.93
N ALA A 632 13.04 -8.55 -6.26
CA ALA A 632 12.09 -9.64 -6.36
C ALA A 632 10.70 -9.30 -5.80
N ALA A 633 10.65 -8.53 -4.70
CA ALA A 633 9.40 -7.99 -4.19
C ALA A 633 8.75 -7.03 -5.20
N THR A 634 9.53 -6.15 -5.83
CA THR A 634 9.06 -5.25 -6.90
C THR A 634 8.45 -6.04 -8.06
N LYS A 635 9.15 -7.06 -8.55
CA LYS A 635 8.63 -7.93 -9.63
C LYS A 635 7.30 -8.59 -9.26
N ARG A 636 7.19 -9.06 -8.04
CA ARG A 636 5.97 -9.71 -7.56
C ARG A 636 4.81 -8.72 -7.46
N GLU A 637 5.05 -7.54 -6.91
CA GLU A 637 4.00 -6.53 -6.70
C GLU A 637 3.59 -5.82 -8.00
N LEU A 638 4.48 -5.67 -8.97
CA LEU A 638 4.17 -5.15 -10.30
C LEU A 638 3.62 -6.22 -11.26
N GLY A 639 3.78 -7.51 -10.94
CA GLY A 639 3.30 -8.64 -11.75
C GLY A 639 4.09 -8.89 -13.04
N SER A 640 5.14 -8.10 -13.35
CA SER A 640 5.89 -8.16 -14.62
C SER A 640 7.39 -8.00 -14.42
N TRP A 641 8.18 -8.87 -15.07
CA TRP A 641 9.63 -8.74 -15.11
C TRP A 641 10.08 -7.46 -15.82
N LEU A 642 9.41 -7.10 -16.93
CA LEU A 642 9.74 -5.89 -17.68
C LEU A 642 9.56 -4.63 -16.83
N GLN A 643 8.44 -4.52 -16.11
CA GLN A 643 8.19 -3.37 -15.23
C GLN A 643 9.20 -3.31 -14.08
N ALA A 644 9.61 -4.44 -13.52
CA ALA A 644 10.63 -4.48 -12.47
C ALA A 644 12.00 -4.02 -12.99
N ILE A 645 12.42 -4.49 -14.17
CA ILE A 645 13.69 -4.10 -14.81
C ILE A 645 13.66 -2.61 -15.16
N LEU A 646 12.56 -2.11 -15.72
CA LEU A 646 12.41 -0.67 -16.03
C LEU A 646 12.47 0.17 -14.75
N THR A 647 11.85 -0.30 -13.65
CA THR A 647 11.92 0.37 -12.35
C THR A 647 13.36 0.41 -11.82
N ALA A 648 14.10 -0.69 -11.88
CA ALA A 648 15.49 -0.76 -11.46
C ALA A 648 16.40 0.14 -12.33
N GLY A 649 16.16 0.14 -13.65
CA GLY A 649 16.84 1.03 -14.59
C GLY A 649 16.56 2.51 -14.31
N TYR A 650 15.29 2.86 -14.05
CA TYR A 650 14.89 4.20 -13.66
C TYR A 650 15.59 4.66 -12.37
N GLN A 651 15.57 3.84 -11.33
CA GLN A 651 16.21 4.14 -10.04
C GLN A 651 17.71 4.32 -10.20
N THR A 652 18.38 3.45 -10.96
CA THR A 652 19.83 3.54 -11.22
C THR A 652 20.18 4.76 -12.08
N GLY A 653 19.34 5.09 -13.06
CA GLY A 653 19.51 6.29 -13.88
C GLY A 653 19.38 7.59 -13.05
N ILE A 654 18.36 7.69 -12.20
CA ILE A 654 18.22 8.83 -11.26
C ILE A 654 19.42 8.89 -10.31
N ALA A 655 19.86 7.75 -9.76
CA ALA A 655 21.02 7.70 -8.89
C ALA A 655 22.29 8.24 -9.58
N TYR A 656 22.48 7.88 -10.84
CA TYR A 656 23.62 8.33 -11.64
C TYR A 656 23.58 9.86 -11.87
N VAL A 657 22.44 10.37 -12.30
CA VAL A 657 22.26 11.81 -12.53
C VAL A 657 22.47 12.62 -11.25
N VAL A 658 21.89 12.19 -10.14
CA VAL A 658 22.03 12.89 -8.86
C VAL A 658 23.46 12.82 -8.34
N ALA A 659 24.12 11.66 -8.41
CA ALA A 659 25.52 11.51 -8.01
C ALA A 659 26.46 12.36 -8.88
N PHE A 660 26.19 12.47 -10.19
CA PHE A 660 26.91 13.34 -11.10
C PHE A 660 26.79 14.82 -10.70
N ILE A 661 25.57 15.29 -10.44
CA ILE A 661 25.32 16.65 -9.97
C ILE A 661 26.05 16.92 -8.66
N VAL A 662 25.91 15.99 -7.70
CA VAL A 662 26.55 16.10 -6.37
C VAL A 662 28.07 16.13 -6.48
N TYR A 663 28.67 15.30 -7.34
CA TYR A 663 30.12 15.31 -7.57
C TYR A 663 30.62 16.67 -8.06
N HIS A 664 29.98 17.23 -9.11
CA HIS A 664 30.39 18.47 -9.68
C HIS A 664 30.14 19.68 -8.75
N LEU A 665 29.05 19.64 -7.98
CA LEU A 665 28.81 20.64 -6.94
C LEU A 665 29.86 20.56 -5.82
N ALA A 666 30.23 19.35 -5.41
CA ALA A 666 31.27 19.19 -4.39
C ALA A 666 32.62 19.66 -4.86
N LEU A 667 32.98 19.52 -6.14
CA LEU A 667 34.18 20.06 -6.74
C LEU A 667 34.22 21.59 -6.80
N LEU A 668 33.04 22.24 -6.88
CA LEU A 668 32.95 23.70 -6.88
C LEU A 668 33.11 24.33 -5.46
N ILE A 669 32.86 23.50 -4.42
CA ILE A 669 32.89 23.93 -3.02
C ILE A 669 34.22 23.59 -2.34
N SER A 670 34.94 22.57 -2.86
CA SER A 670 36.27 22.17 -2.37
C SER A 670 37.38 22.99 -2.98
#